data_560b8222bb521c97e5ef987ef3539a43
#
_entry.id   560b8222bb521c97e5ef987ef3539a43
#
_cell.length_a   1.000
_cell.length_b   1.000
_cell.length_c   1.000
_cell.angle_alpha   90.00
_cell.angle_beta   90.00
_cell.angle_gamma   90.00
#
_symmetry.space_group_name_H-M   'P 1'
#
loop_
_entity.id
_entity.type
_entity.pdbx_description
1 polymer ?
#
loop_
_entity_poly.entity_id
_entity_poly.type
_entity_poly.pdbx_seq_one_letter_code
_entity_poly.pdbx_strand_id
1 'polypeptide(L)'
;MDRHFRSGLPYSCDYRGMGLMNKVEKAIEQEVYFGTYPVLPKERKYGFIDALLVLSGYCIATWSYTQGSYLATLVNFKQLIIGAFFAALFMLLIYQIPVILSVRYGIDIWIWLRSVFGFKGVNVVTILIILVNFPWYAVCCELFADSMENLLGLFGISLFPGGHLVLSISCVVLGTFIAYRGIGSITWTTRILVPLLLLVGVVVVIVGFTSVPMDVIWNYKPELRGDVSQTTNYILSIEANFAFVITLVGGMAEVPRLCKSEKSGFYAGVLGQGLAGSFFVVVGAVMAIAMHHVTGEMIDDPTMMLATLSTPILGLSSLLLVAFANIGTQAVGSYIYGVMLKSTFPKLSYRVLILILGAYVTALCVWGKITEYFGSFLTIGALVYAPLAALLVVDFFLVRKQKLDLRSAYGLEGHHSYDYTKGFNIVGIVCLAVGFILSLLIYNPIKGVVHIPVLFVLTPTGCSFLVTGILYYLLCKLAPIRRYVRKDAYVVPDKKPFDRDRVPPKQNLFLFPLMLLICKILTSKNKLKIDKHNMEGIKPPFLVLGTHQSFTDFYVTPLCLAPYRANYISELEGFENFGEWIYRQVGCLGTRKFINDQALIKNIRKVIKRKGIMVIYPEARYANVGTPSEIPLSVAKLVKLLKVPVVTVNMQGNYLMSPIWNLKERKSVKLHADVTCVLSAEDTKQQSVQDIHKILTESLDYDEYRYQRDNNMVIADDFRAEGLHLPLYKCICCGKEFKMITTGTEIKCDSCGAGFEMDELGTLHKKSSQELLLSDKGDELYIPDWYDWERECVNEEIDAGEYGLDIRVKIEALPNSFNFVDCGEGRLVHNLNGFDLTFYNYRTDKMETLHFAPKSTISIHTEYDYRGKGQCVTLSTMDDTFFIYPLEDGFNATKIQFATEYLAKK
;
A
#
# COMPACT_ATOMS: atom_id res chain seq x y z
N MET A 1 3.28 -10.27 22.36
CA MET A 1 4.20 -10.62 21.26
C MET A 1 5.65 -10.75 21.71
N ASP A 2 6.06 -10.01 22.75
CA ASP A 2 7.48 -9.91 23.13
C ASP A 2 8.09 -11.11 23.87
N ARG A 3 7.31 -11.95 24.54
CA ARG A 3 7.84 -13.12 25.26
C ARG A 3 7.64 -14.46 24.55
N HIS A 4 6.57 -14.64 23.77
CA HIS A 4 6.26 -15.92 23.14
C HIS A 4 7.00 -16.19 21.83
N PHE A 5 7.47 -15.14 21.12
CA PHE A 5 8.21 -15.34 19.87
C PHE A 5 9.64 -15.89 20.11
N ARG A 6 10.25 -15.53 21.24
CA ARG A 6 11.59 -16.03 21.64
C ARG A 6 11.54 -17.34 22.44
N SER A 7 10.42 -17.70 23.08
CA SER A 7 10.27 -18.93 23.85
C SER A 7 10.06 -20.18 22.99
N GLY A 8 9.75 -20.04 21.71
CA GLY A 8 9.64 -21.15 20.75
C GLY A 8 10.95 -21.46 20.00
N LEU A 9 12.04 -20.75 20.29
CA LEU A 9 13.37 -21.04 19.77
C LEU A 9 14.06 -22.12 20.66
N PRO A 10 14.87 -23.03 20.10
CA PRO A 10 15.39 -24.20 20.81
C PRO A 10 16.43 -23.92 21.90
N TYR A 11 16.29 -22.83 22.64
CA TYR A 11 17.12 -22.49 23.78
C TYR A 11 16.25 -22.23 25.02
N SER A 12 15.61 -23.28 25.55
CA SER A 12 15.19 -23.29 26.95
C SER A 12 16.39 -23.61 27.82
N CYS A 13 17.17 -22.59 28.18
CA CYS A 13 18.17 -22.72 29.24
C CYS A 13 17.59 -22.19 30.55
N ASP A 14 17.56 -23.04 31.53
CA ASP A 14 17.24 -22.75 32.93
C ASP A 14 18.29 -21.78 33.51
N TYR A 15 17.90 -20.54 33.82
CA TYR A 15 18.81 -19.44 34.18
C TYR A 15 19.11 -19.45 35.68
N ARG A 16 20.30 -19.89 36.05
CA ARG A 16 20.88 -19.57 37.36
C ARG A 16 22.26 -18.92 37.16
N GLY A 17 22.29 -17.58 37.33
CA GLY A 17 23.53 -16.84 37.46
C GLY A 17 23.66 -15.56 36.61
N MET A 18 23.91 -14.41 37.23
CA MET A 18 24.06 -13.10 36.57
C MET A 18 25.15 -13.06 35.48
N GLY A 19 26.17 -13.89 35.55
CA GLY A 19 27.23 -14.00 34.54
C GLY A 19 26.82 -14.74 33.25
N LEU A 20 25.85 -15.66 33.31
CA LEU A 20 25.29 -16.36 32.17
C LEU A 20 24.30 -15.44 31.39
N MET A 21 23.48 -14.65 32.09
CA MET A 21 22.58 -13.68 31.49
C MET A 21 23.31 -12.69 30.55
N ASN A 22 24.45 -12.14 30.99
CA ASN A 22 25.24 -11.24 30.16
C ASN A 22 25.81 -11.89 28.87
N LYS A 23 26.15 -13.19 28.91
CA LYS A 23 26.61 -13.91 27.72
C LYS A 23 25.47 -14.21 26.75
N VAL A 24 24.32 -14.59 27.25
CA VAL A 24 23.13 -14.89 26.43
C VAL A 24 22.55 -13.60 25.84
N GLU A 25 22.46 -12.51 26.59
CA GLU A 25 22.04 -11.21 26.07
C GLU A 25 22.94 -10.72 24.94
N LYS A 26 24.26 -10.82 25.11
CA LYS A 26 25.22 -10.51 24.05
C LYS A 26 25.08 -11.42 22.82
N ALA A 27 24.83 -12.70 23.01
CA ALA A 27 24.58 -13.63 21.91
C ALA A 27 23.28 -13.30 21.16
N ILE A 28 22.21 -12.97 21.89
CA ILE A 28 20.94 -12.53 21.30
C ILE A 28 21.14 -11.19 20.57
N GLU A 29 21.83 -10.23 21.17
CA GLU A 29 22.12 -8.93 20.54
C GLU A 29 22.92 -9.12 19.24
N GLN A 30 23.88 -10.03 19.22
CA GLN A 30 24.62 -10.39 18.01
C GLN A 30 23.70 -10.97 16.92
N GLU A 31 22.81 -11.90 17.27
CA GLU A 31 21.87 -12.49 16.29
C GLU A 31 20.79 -11.50 15.81
N VAL A 32 20.46 -10.45 16.58
CA VAL A 32 19.55 -9.38 16.15
C VAL A 32 20.22 -8.48 15.10
N TYR A 33 21.45 -8.05 15.31
CA TYR A 33 22.12 -7.10 14.42
C TYR A 33 22.90 -7.75 13.28
N PHE A 34 23.41 -8.95 13.47
CA PHE A 34 24.24 -9.68 12.51
C PHE A 34 23.59 -10.98 11.99
N GLY A 35 22.45 -11.34 12.54
CA GLY A 35 21.79 -12.58 12.24
C GLY A 35 20.43 -12.40 11.59
N THR A 36 19.62 -13.43 11.78
CA THR A 36 18.32 -13.58 11.14
C THR A 36 17.15 -13.16 12.02
N TYR A 37 17.36 -12.83 13.30
CA TYR A 37 16.28 -12.51 14.22
C TYR A 37 15.62 -11.18 13.89
N PRO A 38 14.29 -11.07 14.06
CA PRO A 38 13.60 -9.82 13.84
C PRO A 38 14.04 -8.77 14.86
N VAL A 39 14.27 -7.54 14.39
CA VAL A 39 14.62 -6.40 15.24
C VAL A 39 13.35 -5.86 15.90
N LEU A 40 13.27 -5.99 17.21
CA LEU A 40 12.12 -5.51 17.97
C LEU A 40 12.09 -3.97 18.02
N PRO A 41 10.91 -3.34 18.18
CA PRO A 41 10.80 -1.87 18.20
C PRO A 41 11.75 -1.18 19.20
N LYS A 42 12.03 -1.82 20.34
CA LYS A 42 12.96 -1.32 21.37
C LYS A 42 14.44 -1.39 20.97
N GLU A 43 14.79 -2.28 20.05
CA GLU A 43 16.15 -2.52 19.58
C GLU A 43 16.51 -1.66 18.36
N ARG A 44 15.55 -0.94 17.79
CA ARG A 44 15.76 -0.11 16.60
C ARG A 44 16.55 1.14 16.94
N LYS A 45 17.72 1.28 16.31
CA LYS A 45 18.67 2.34 16.62
C LYS A 45 18.57 3.54 15.70
N TYR A 46 18.13 3.35 14.43
CA TYR A 46 18.24 4.39 13.42
C TYR A 46 17.04 5.35 13.39
N GLY A 47 17.38 6.65 13.42
CA GLY A 47 16.51 7.71 12.95
C GLY A 47 16.61 7.87 11.42
N PHE A 48 16.00 8.93 10.90
CA PHE A 48 16.08 9.26 9.47
C PHE A 48 17.52 9.56 9.02
N ILE A 49 18.26 10.40 9.76
CA ILE A 49 19.61 10.85 9.37
C ILE A 49 20.61 9.69 9.34
N ASP A 50 20.63 8.81 10.35
CA ASP A 50 21.55 7.68 10.36
C ASP A 50 21.30 6.72 9.19
N ALA A 51 20.02 6.42 8.93
CA ALA A 51 19.66 5.58 7.79
C ALA A 51 20.01 6.25 6.45
N LEU A 52 19.76 7.57 6.32
CA LEU A 52 20.12 8.35 5.15
C LEU A 52 21.62 8.26 4.87
N LEU A 53 22.47 8.53 5.87
CA LEU A 53 23.92 8.52 5.70
C LEU A 53 24.45 7.12 5.35
N VAL A 54 23.96 6.06 5.99
CA VAL A 54 24.40 4.69 5.68
C VAL A 54 23.97 4.30 4.25
N LEU A 55 22.75 4.60 3.84
CA LEU A 55 22.25 4.28 2.50
C LEU A 55 22.87 5.18 1.42
N SER A 56 23.21 6.42 1.73
CA SER A 56 24.01 7.27 0.85
C SER A 56 25.43 6.70 0.69
N GLY A 57 26.08 6.30 1.77
CA GLY A 57 27.41 5.67 1.73
C GLY A 57 27.46 4.36 0.94
N TYR A 58 26.32 3.68 0.81
CA TYR A 58 26.19 2.50 -0.05
C TYR A 58 26.22 2.84 -1.55
N CYS A 59 25.78 4.05 -1.93
CA CYS A 59 25.71 4.51 -3.33
C CYS A 59 26.87 5.40 -3.73
N ILE A 60 27.44 6.17 -2.80
CA ILE A 60 28.50 7.11 -3.08
C ILE A 60 29.83 6.37 -3.18
N ALA A 61 30.12 5.88 -4.36
CA ALA A 61 31.39 5.22 -4.70
C ALA A 61 31.83 5.66 -6.09
N THR A 62 33.04 5.26 -6.47
CA THR A 62 33.64 5.58 -7.75
C THR A 62 32.77 5.14 -8.93
N TRP A 63 32.05 4.02 -8.81
CA TRP A 63 31.14 3.55 -9.85
C TRP A 63 30.03 4.54 -10.22
N SER A 64 29.58 5.45 -9.30
CA SER A 64 28.60 6.48 -9.65
C SER A 64 29.21 7.52 -10.63
N TYR A 65 30.50 7.82 -10.49
CA TYR A 65 31.21 8.69 -11.44
C TYR A 65 31.34 7.99 -12.80
N THR A 66 31.78 6.72 -12.80
CA THR A 66 31.90 5.90 -14.04
C THR A 66 30.55 5.79 -14.75
N GLN A 67 29.44 5.62 -14.02
CA GLN A 67 28.09 5.66 -14.58
C GLN A 67 27.80 6.99 -15.29
N GLY A 68 28.20 8.11 -14.68
CA GLY A 68 28.04 9.45 -15.25
C GLY A 68 28.84 9.63 -16.54
N SER A 69 30.09 9.20 -16.55
CA SER A 69 30.97 9.20 -17.74
C SER A 69 30.35 8.36 -18.86
N TYR A 70 29.86 7.16 -18.54
CA TYR A 70 29.18 6.29 -19.52
C TYR A 70 27.94 6.97 -20.11
N LEU A 71 27.10 7.60 -19.29
CA LEU A 71 25.92 8.32 -19.78
C LEU A 71 26.28 9.51 -20.68
N ALA A 72 27.40 10.19 -20.44
CA ALA A 72 27.88 11.26 -21.29
C ALA A 72 28.27 10.78 -22.69
N THR A 73 28.60 9.49 -22.87
CA THR A 73 28.82 8.92 -24.22
C THR A 73 27.52 8.64 -24.97
N LEU A 74 26.37 8.62 -24.31
CA LEU A 74 25.10 8.24 -24.93
C LEU A 74 24.22 9.45 -25.26
N VAL A 75 24.17 10.47 -24.38
CA VAL A 75 23.20 11.55 -24.47
C VAL A 75 23.83 12.92 -24.15
N ASN A 76 23.14 13.99 -24.56
CA ASN A 76 23.54 15.35 -24.20
C ASN A 76 23.35 15.58 -22.67
N PHE A 77 24.04 16.60 -22.15
CA PHE A 77 24.05 16.87 -20.71
C PHE A 77 22.67 17.13 -20.10
N LYS A 78 21.75 17.78 -20.83
CA LYS A 78 20.38 18.05 -20.39
C LYS A 78 19.57 16.78 -20.24
N GLN A 79 19.66 15.88 -21.21
CA GLN A 79 19.03 14.57 -21.19
C GLN A 79 19.60 13.69 -20.09
N LEU A 80 20.93 13.78 -19.86
CA LEU A 80 21.63 13.06 -18.81
C LEU A 80 21.11 13.47 -17.42
N ILE A 81 21.00 14.75 -17.11
CA ILE A 81 20.47 15.23 -15.83
C ILE A 81 19.04 14.72 -15.61
N ILE A 82 18.18 14.80 -16.64
CA ILE A 82 16.80 14.32 -16.56
C ILE A 82 16.80 12.82 -16.28
N GLY A 83 17.58 12.04 -17.01
CA GLY A 83 17.68 10.58 -16.81
C GLY A 83 18.23 10.21 -15.43
N ALA A 84 19.32 10.84 -15.01
CA ALA A 84 19.96 10.55 -13.73
C ALA A 84 19.05 10.83 -12.51
N PHE A 85 18.26 11.92 -12.53
CA PHE A 85 17.38 12.22 -11.42
C PHE A 85 16.00 11.59 -11.59
N PHE A 86 15.29 11.86 -12.70
CA PHE A 86 13.89 11.43 -12.82
C PHE A 86 13.74 9.93 -13.07
N ALA A 87 14.55 9.31 -13.93
CA ALA A 87 14.44 7.88 -14.18
C ALA A 87 14.85 7.07 -12.94
N ALA A 88 15.96 7.45 -12.29
CA ALA A 88 16.42 6.80 -11.07
C ALA A 88 15.41 6.93 -9.91
N LEU A 89 14.91 8.14 -9.63
CA LEU A 89 13.92 8.35 -8.58
C LEU A 89 12.59 7.65 -8.87
N PHE A 90 12.15 7.63 -10.12
CA PHE A 90 10.92 6.93 -10.51
C PHE A 90 11.00 5.43 -10.19
N MET A 91 12.09 4.78 -10.57
CA MET A 91 12.28 3.36 -10.28
C MET A 91 12.40 3.09 -8.77
N LEU A 92 13.17 3.92 -8.04
CA LEU A 92 13.32 3.82 -6.60
C LEU A 92 12.01 3.99 -5.85
N LEU A 93 11.19 4.96 -6.22
CA LEU A 93 9.88 5.18 -5.59
C LEU A 93 9.00 3.94 -5.69
N ILE A 94 9.08 3.19 -6.77
CA ILE A 94 8.26 2.00 -6.98
C ILE A 94 8.79 0.82 -6.16
N TYR A 95 10.06 0.43 -6.34
CA TYR A 95 10.55 -0.79 -5.73
C TYR A 95 10.95 -0.64 -4.25
N GLN A 96 11.15 0.58 -3.77
CA GLN A 96 11.44 0.84 -2.35
C GLN A 96 10.19 0.78 -1.45
N ILE A 97 8.98 0.87 -1.99
CA ILE A 97 7.77 0.85 -1.16
C ILE A 97 7.70 -0.39 -0.23
N PRO A 98 8.06 -1.60 -0.66
CA PRO A 98 8.06 -2.78 0.20
C PRO A 98 8.95 -2.70 1.45
N VAL A 99 9.91 -1.78 1.53
CA VAL A 99 10.72 -1.51 2.74
C VAL A 99 9.85 -1.29 3.99
N ILE A 100 8.65 -0.77 3.82
CA ILE A 100 7.65 -0.62 4.88
C ILE A 100 7.45 -1.93 5.65
N LEU A 101 7.41 -3.07 4.94
CA LEU A 101 7.26 -4.38 5.58
C LEU A 101 8.47 -4.74 6.43
N SER A 102 9.69 -4.53 5.91
CA SER A 102 10.92 -4.81 6.65
C SER A 102 11.03 -3.98 7.93
N VAL A 103 10.65 -2.71 7.87
CA VAL A 103 10.59 -1.87 9.07
C VAL A 103 9.49 -2.35 10.02
N ARG A 104 8.29 -2.69 9.51
CA ARG A 104 7.16 -3.14 10.32
C ARG A 104 7.48 -4.40 11.12
N TYR A 105 8.06 -5.40 10.48
CA TYR A 105 8.38 -6.69 11.09
C TYR A 105 9.82 -6.79 11.63
N GLY A 106 10.68 -5.82 11.32
CA GLY A 106 12.09 -5.83 11.72
C GLY A 106 12.93 -6.91 11.03
N ILE A 107 12.55 -7.32 9.81
CA ILE A 107 13.17 -8.44 9.07
C ILE A 107 13.91 -7.96 7.83
N ASP A 108 14.91 -8.75 7.41
CA ASP A 108 15.58 -8.54 6.13
C ASP A 108 14.73 -9.03 4.94
N ILE A 109 15.16 -8.65 3.72
CA ILE A 109 14.46 -9.02 2.51
C ILE A 109 14.51 -10.53 2.24
N TRP A 110 15.57 -11.23 2.66
CA TRP A 110 15.81 -12.63 2.37
C TRP A 110 14.92 -13.56 3.20
N ILE A 111 14.59 -13.17 4.42
CA ILE A 111 13.56 -13.81 5.22
C ILE A 111 12.18 -13.60 4.60
N TRP A 112 11.90 -12.38 4.15
CA TRP A 112 10.64 -12.09 3.48
C TRP A 112 10.49 -12.87 2.16
N LEU A 113 11.53 -12.93 1.31
CA LEU A 113 11.52 -13.65 0.03
C LEU A 113 11.20 -15.15 0.14
N ARG A 114 11.28 -15.73 1.34
CA ARG A 114 10.79 -17.10 1.58
C ARG A 114 9.30 -17.25 1.26
N SER A 115 8.53 -16.18 1.41
CA SER A 115 7.12 -16.16 1.01
C SER A 115 6.93 -16.19 -0.51
N VAL A 116 7.89 -15.65 -1.27
CA VAL A 116 7.84 -15.56 -2.74
C VAL A 116 8.44 -16.78 -3.40
N PHE A 117 9.56 -17.32 -2.88
CA PHE A 117 10.32 -18.40 -3.52
C PHE A 117 10.32 -19.73 -2.76
N GLY A 118 9.89 -19.73 -1.48
CA GLY A 118 10.07 -20.86 -0.58
C GLY A 118 11.50 -20.91 0.01
N PHE A 119 11.72 -21.77 1.01
CA PHE A 119 13.00 -21.84 1.74
C PHE A 119 14.20 -22.20 0.86
N LYS A 120 14.05 -23.21 -0.01
CA LYS A 120 15.14 -23.61 -0.92
C LYS A 120 15.26 -22.69 -2.11
N GLY A 121 14.12 -22.18 -2.61
CA GLY A 121 14.09 -21.25 -3.72
C GLY A 121 14.83 -19.95 -3.41
N VAL A 122 14.62 -19.38 -2.22
CA VAL A 122 15.33 -18.16 -1.82
C VAL A 122 16.84 -18.38 -1.70
N ASN A 123 17.29 -19.54 -1.23
CA ASN A 123 18.71 -19.84 -1.15
C ASN A 123 19.39 -19.86 -2.53
N VAL A 124 18.71 -20.43 -3.54
CA VAL A 124 19.22 -20.40 -4.93
C VAL A 124 19.28 -18.98 -5.46
N VAL A 125 18.23 -18.18 -5.25
CA VAL A 125 18.20 -16.77 -5.67
C VAL A 125 19.30 -15.98 -4.95
N THR A 126 19.52 -16.19 -3.67
CA THR A 126 20.58 -15.56 -2.87
C THR A 126 21.96 -15.83 -3.45
N ILE A 127 22.27 -17.10 -3.73
CA ILE A 127 23.58 -17.48 -4.30
C ILE A 127 23.76 -16.86 -5.68
N LEU A 128 22.73 -16.89 -6.55
CA LEU A 128 22.77 -16.27 -7.88
C LEU A 128 23.07 -14.77 -7.77
N ILE A 129 22.42 -14.06 -6.87
CA ILE A 129 22.61 -12.62 -6.66
C ILE A 129 24.02 -12.31 -6.18
N ILE A 130 24.58 -13.12 -5.25
CA ILE A 130 25.95 -12.92 -4.79
C ILE A 130 26.94 -13.09 -5.94
N LEU A 131 26.78 -14.13 -6.74
CA LEU A 131 27.67 -14.38 -7.88
C LEU A 131 27.62 -13.25 -8.92
N VAL A 132 26.44 -12.67 -9.15
CA VAL A 132 26.24 -11.63 -10.17
C VAL A 132 26.56 -10.22 -9.66
N ASN A 133 26.21 -9.91 -8.40
CA ASN A 133 26.28 -8.53 -7.90
C ASN A 133 27.47 -8.25 -6.97
N PHE A 134 28.00 -9.25 -6.28
CA PHE A 134 29.11 -9.02 -5.37
C PHE A 134 30.45 -8.67 -6.05
N PRO A 135 30.69 -9.03 -7.34
CA PRO A 135 31.84 -8.52 -8.11
C PRO A 135 31.99 -6.99 -8.14
N TRP A 136 30.90 -6.22 -7.96
CA TRP A 136 30.95 -4.76 -7.81
C TRP A 136 31.95 -4.28 -6.75
N TYR A 137 32.14 -5.06 -5.70
CA TYR A 137 33.05 -4.71 -4.60
C TYR A 137 34.51 -4.93 -4.96
N ALA A 138 34.77 -5.83 -5.89
CA ALA A 138 36.11 -5.96 -6.46
C ALA A 138 36.45 -4.75 -7.34
N VAL A 139 35.50 -4.26 -8.14
CA VAL A 139 35.65 -2.99 -8.89
C VAL A 139 35.98 -1.82 -7.96
N CYS A 140 35.27 -1.71 -6.81
CA CYS A 140 35.60 -0.69 -5.81
C CYS A 140 37.03 -0.79 -5.29
N CYS A 141 37.55 -2.01 -5.09
CA CYS A 141 38.90 -2.22 -4.58
C CYS A 141 39.96 -1.91 -5.63
N GLU A 142 39.71 -2.16 -6.90
CA GLU A 142 40.59 -1.75 -7.99
C GLU A 142 40.61 -0.23 -8.15
N LEU A 143 39.45 0.41 -8.19
CA LEU A 143 39.37 1.87 -8.23
C LEU A 143 39.95 2.57 -6.99
N PHE A 144 40.00 1.89 -5.83
CA PHE A 144 40.82 2.34 -4.71
C PHE A 144 42.30 2.32 -5.03
N ALA A 145 42.78 1.25 -5.64
CA ALA A 145 44.20 1.13 -6.03
C ALA A 145 44.58 2.20 -7.07
N ASP A 146 43.72 2.44 -8.09
CA ASP A 146 43.87 3.52 -9.07
C ASP A 146 43.96 4.90 -8.38
N SER A 147 43.05 5.15 -7.41
CA SER A 147 43.08 6.40 -6.63
C SER A 147 44.41 6.59 -5.88
N MET A 148 44.91 5.54 -5.26
CA MET A 148 46.14 5.56 -4.52
C MET A 148 47.38 5.62 -5.44
N GLU A 149 47.33 4.98 -6.59
CA GLU A 149 48.38 5.07 -7.59
C GLU A 149 48.48 6.46 -8.18
N ASN A 150 47.36 7.06 -8.58
CA ASN A 150 47.31 8.47 -9.02
C ASN A 150 47.77 9.44 -7.93
N LEU A 151 47.41 9.16 -6.67
CA LEU A 151 47.87 9.97 -5.52
C LEU A 151 49.39 9.91 -5.35
N LEU A 152 50.00 8.74 -5.40
CA LEU A 152 51.46 8.55 -5.33
C LEU A 152 52.16 9.17 -6.53
N GLY A 153 51.52 9.08 -7.72
CA GLY A 153 52.02 9.73 -8.94
C GLY A 153 52.15 11.26 -8.80
N LEU A 154 51.27 11.92 -8.05
CA LEU A 154 51.42 13.36 -7.75
C LEU A 154 52.69 13.71 -6.97
N PHE A 155 53.23 12.74 -6.22
CA PHE A 155 54.50 12.85 -5.50
C PHE A 155 55.70 12.32 -6.25
N GLY A 156 55.49 11.87 -7.54
CA GLY A 156 56.55 11.28 -8.35
C GLY A 156 56.94 9.85 -7.93
N ILE A 157 56.07 9.17 -7.15
CA ILE A 157 56.32 7.79 -6.68
C ILE A 157 55.61 6.84 -7.59
N SER A 158 56.37 5.98 -8.28
CA SER A 158 55.84 4.88 -9.10
C SER A 158 55.74 3.60 -8.26
N LEU A 159 54.67 2.83 -8.50
CA LEU A 159 54.45 1.55 -7.84
C LEU A 159 55.44 0.47 -8.37
N PHE A 160 55.83 -0.41 -7.49
CA PHE A 160 56.59 -1.60 -7.87
C PHE A 160 55.68 -2.60 -8.63
N PRO A 161 56.23 -3.52 -9.44
CA PRO A 161 55.44 -4.53 -10.12
C PRO A 161 54.57 -5.33 -9.15
N GLY A 162 53.24 -5.31 -9.36
CA GLY A 162 52.26 -5.88 -8.42
C GLY A 162 51.77 -4.96 -7.29
N GLY A 163 52.27 -3.73 -7.21
CA GLY A 163 51.88 -2.75 -6.19
C GLY A 163 50.42 -2.37 -6.26
N HIS A 164 49.83 -2.29 -7.44
CA HIS A 164 48.38 -2.08 -7.67
C HIS A 164 47.53 -3.19 -7.02
N LEU A 165 47.87 -4.47 -7.22
CA LEU A 165 47.17 -5.58 -6.59
C LEU A 165 47.28 -5.53 -5.03
N VAL A 166 48.43 -5.14 -4.49
CA VAL A 166 48.62 -5.00 -3.06
C VAL A 166 47.72 -3.90 -2.49
N LEU A 167 47.57 -2.80 -3.21
CA LEU A 167 46.60 -1.73 -2.86
C LEU A 167 45.17 -2.23 -2.93
N SER A 168 44.76 -2.91 -4.00
CA SER A 168 43.43 -3.50 -4.13
C SER A 168 43.11 -4.44 -2.95
N ILE A 169 44.02 -5.35 -2.61
CA ILE A 169 43.86 -6.26 -1.48
C ILE A 169 43.82 -5.50 -0.15
N SER A 170 44.58 -4.41 0.01
CA SER A 170 44.51 -3.58 1.22
C SER A 170 43.12 -2.98 1.44
N CYS A 171 42.44 -2.56 0.38
CA CYS A 171 41.07 -2.10 0.43
C CYS A 171 40.11 -3.21 0.88
N VAL A 172 40.25 -4.43 0.31
CA VAL A 172 39.47 -5.60 0.74
C VAL A 172 39.65 -5.87 2.22
N VAL A 173 40.87 -5.87 2.71
CA VAL A 173 41.20 -6.14 4.13
C VAL A 173 40.58 -5.09 5.04
N LEU A 174 40.74 -3.79 4.72
CA LEU A 174 40.19 -2.69 5.51
C LEU A 174 38.67 -2.70 5.53
N GLY A 175 38.01 -2.81 4.37
CA GLY A 175 36.55 -2.87 4.27
C GLY A 175 35.98 -4.11 4.98
N THR A 176 36.58 -5.27 4.78
CA THR A 176 36.21 -6.52 5.48
C THR A 176 36.36 -6.40 6.99
N PHE A 177 37.43 -5.75 7.47
CA PHE A 177 37.64 -5.53 8.90
C PHE A 177 36.57 -4.59 9.51
N ILE A 178 36.22 -3.51 8.83
CA ILE A 178 35.13 -2.63 9.26
C ILE A 178 33.82 -3.40 9.34
N ALA A 179 33.47 -4.19 8.29
CA ALA A 179 32.27 -5.01 8.26
C ALA A 179 32.27 -6.09 9.36
N TYR A 180 33.41 -6.71 9.63
CA TYR A 180 33.60 -7.71 10.69
C TYR A 180 33.28 -7.15 12.08
N ARG A 181 33.52 -5.85 12.32
CA ARG A 181 33.16 -5.13 13.55
C ARG A 181 31.66 -4.80 13.62
N GLY A 182 30.98 -4.78 12.50
CA GLY A 182 29.53 -4.67 12.39
C GLY A 182 28.97 -3.29 12.25
N ILE A 183 27.65 -3.17 12.34
CA ILE A 183 26.87 -1.99 11.96
C ILE A 183 27.25 -0.71 12.71
N GLY A 184 27.74 -0.82 13.95
CA GLY A 184 28.18 0.34 14.72
C GLY A 184 29.39 1.04 14.09
N SER A 185 30.39 0.27 13.62
CA SER A 185 31.56 0.78 12.92
C SER A 185 31.18 1.41 11.59
N ILE A 186 30.29 0.77 10.83
CA ILE A 186 29.77 1.29 9.57
C ILE A 186 29.07 2.63 9.78
N THR A 187 28.19 2.74 10.77
CA THR A 187 27.48 3.99 11.09
C THR A 187 28.43 5.12 11.44
N TRP A 188 29.46 4.84 12.23
CA TRP A 188 30.46 5.84 12.58
C TRP A 188 31.26 6.30 11.35
N THR A 189 31.70 5.35 10.52
CA THR A 189 32.43 5.66 9.28
C THR A 189 31.57 6.50 8.31
N THR A 190 30.32 6.13 8.08
CA THR A 190 29.44 6.86 7.15
C THR A 190 29.03 8.24 7.65
N ARG A 191 28.89 8.46 8.96
CA ARG A 191 28.62 9.78 9.54
C ARG A 191 29.70 10.81 9.26
N ILE A 192 30.94 10.36 9.13
CA ILE A 192 32.07 11.24 8.82
C ILE A 192 32.26 11.33 7.31
N LEU A 193 32.32 10.19 6.65
CA LEU A 193 32.73 10.11 5.26
C LEU A 193 31.68 10.70 4.30
N VAL A 194 30.39 10.42 4.49
CA VAL A 194 29.35 10.86 3.53
C VAL A 194 29.24 12.38 3.43
N PRO A 195 29.20 13.16 4.52
CA PRO A 195 29.22 14.63 4.42
C PRO A 195 30.48 15.19 3.73
N LEU A 196 31.63 14.59 3.99
CA LEU A 196 32.88 14.98 3.33
C LEU A 196 32.87 14.70 1.85
N LEU A 197 32.38 13.55 1.45
CA LEU A 197 32.21 13.18 0.02
C LEU A 197 31.22 14.10 -0.70
N LEU A 198 30.09 14.44 -0.06
CA LEU A 198 29.15 15.41 -0.64
C LEU A 198 29.81 16.76 -0.86
N LEU A 199 30.63 17.23 0.10
CA LEU A 199 31.41 18.46 -0.04
C LEU A 199 32.38 18.36 -1.23
N VAL A 200 33.11 17.24 -1.35
CA VAL A 200 34.03 17.00 -2.49
C VAL A 200 33.28 16.99 -3.80
N GLY A 201 32.11 16.30 -3.85
CA GLY A 201 31.27 16.30 -5.06
C GLY A 201 30.88 17.71 -5.51
N VAL A 202 30.50 18.59 -4.57
CA VAL A 202 30.20 20.00 -4.87
C VAL A 202 31.44 20.74 -5.38
N VAL A 203 32.59 20.55 -4.73
CA VAL A 203 33.85 21.17 -5.13
C VAL A 203 34.25 20.70 -6.53
N VAL A 204 34.12 19.39 -6.83
CA VAL A 204 34.43 18.81 -8.13
C VAL A 204 33.54 19.40 -9.23
N VAL A 205 32.24 19.57 -8.96
CA VAL A 205 31.34 20.25 -9.90
C VAL A 205 31.78 21.69 -10.17
N ILE A 206 32.16 22.43 -9.12
CA ILE A 206 32.69 23.81 -9.27
C ILE A 206 33.96 23.80 -10.12
N VAL A 207 34.91 22.88 -9.87
CA VAL A 207 36.13 22.74 -10.66
C VAL A 207 35.78 22.40 -12.12
N GLY A 208 34.88 21.46 -12.38
CA GLY A 208 34.47 21.14 -13.74
C GLY A 208 33.91 22.35 -14.50
N PHE A 209 33.03 23.16 -13.86
CA PHE A 209 32.47 24.36 -14.47
C PHE A 209 33.43 25.56 -14.53
N THR A 210 34.52 25.56 -13.76
CA THR A 210 35.54 26.63 -13.82
C THR A 210 36.71 26.28 -14.75
N SER A 211 36.99 24.99 -14.97
CA SER A 211 38.01 24.50 -15.86
C SER A 211 37.62 24.60 -17.35
N VAL A 212 36.32 24.56 -17.62
CA VAL A 212 35.76 24.61 -18.98
C VAL A 212 34.59 25.59 -18.99
N PRO A 213 34.40 26.40 -20.08
CA PRO A 213 33.25 27.29 -20.18
C PRO A 213 31.92 26.53 -19.97
N MET A 214 31.02 27.12 -19.18
CA MET A 214 29.74 26.49 -18.80
C MET A 214 28.87 26.10 -20.01
N ASP A 215 28.94 26.88 -21.09
CA ASP A 215 28.23 26.61 -22.35
C ASP A 215 28.73 25.34 -23.04
N VAL A 216 29.98 24.97 -22.90
CA VAL A 216 30.54 23.70 -23.43
C VAL A 216 29.89 22.51 -22.73
N ILE A 217 29.82 22.51 -21.40
CA ILE A 217 29.20 21.45 -20.65
C ILE A 217 27.69 21.43 -20.91
N TRP A 218 27.03 22.61 -20.85
CA TRP A 218 25.58 22.72 -20.98
C TRP A 218 25.04 22.34 -22.36
N ASN A 219 25.81 22.62 -23.41
CA ASN A 219 25.46 22.33 -24.80
C ASN A 219 26.19 21.09 -25.36
N TYR A 220 26.85 20.35 -24.49
CA TYR A 220 27.58 19.13 -24.87
C TYR A 220 26.66 18.16 -25.63
N LYS A 221 27.18 17.58 -26.71
CA LYS A 221 26.55 16.53 -27.49
C LYS A 221 27.58 15.43 -27.72
N PRO A 222 27.28 14.16 -27.42
CA PRO A 222 28.17 13.06 -27.67
C PRO A 222 28.31 12.81 -29.17
N GLU A 223 29.46 12.30 -29.59
CA GLU A 223 29.66 11.73 -30.92
C GLU A 223 28.92 10.39 -30.97
N LEU A 224 27.90 10.30 -31.83
CA LEU A 224 27.15 9.07 -32.02
C LEU A 224 28.02 8.01 -32.68
N ARG A 225 28.14 6.84 -32.08
CA ARG A 225 28.83 5.69 -32.65
C ARG A 225 27.97 5.04 -33.72
N GLY A 226 28.38 5.15 -35.01
CA GLY A 226 27.83 4.39 -36.12
C GLY A 226 26.34 4.63 -36.39
N ASP A 227 25.60 3.60 -36.79
CA ASP A 227 24.19 3.65 -37.21
C ASP A 227 23.14 3.72 -36.07
N VAL A 228 23.56 3.98 -34.82
CA VAL A 228 22.66 4.01 -33.67
C VAL A 228 21.90 5.34 -33.62
N SER A 229 20.58 5.28 -33.60
CA SER A 229 19.74 6.48 -33.55
C SER A 229 19.87 7.20 -32.21
N GLN A 230 19.72 8.53 -32.20
CA GLN A 230 19.70 9.34 -30.97
C GLN A 230 18.60 8.87 -29.99
N THR A 231 17.44 8.42 -30.50
CA THR A 231 16.35 7.86 -29.71
C THR A 231 16.79 6.56 -29.00
N THR A 232 17.50 5.69 -29.68
CA THR A 232 18.04 4.44 -29.08
C THR A 232 19.01 4.77 -27.94
N ASN A 233 19.92 5.72 -28.15
CA ASN A 233 20.86 6.15 -27.09
C ASN A 233 20.15 6.78 -25.91
N TYR A 234 19.08 7.55 -26.13
CA TYR A 234 18.28 8.10 -25.06
C TYR A 234 17.59 7.01 -24.23
N ILE A 235 17.01 6.00 -24.89
CA ILE A 235 16.41 4.84 -24.21
C ILE A 235 17.48 4.06 -23.44
N LEU A 236 18.67 3.84 -24.04
CA LEU A 236 19.79 3.22 -23.35
C LEU A 236 20.23 3.99 -22.11
N SER A 237 20.19 5.31 -22.14
CA SER A 237 20.53 6.13 -20.98
C SER A 237 19.52 5.96 -19.84
N ILE A 238 18.23 5.82 -20.16
CA ILE A 238 17.16 5.52 -19.19
C ILE A 238 17.34 4.11 -18.63
N GLU A 239 17.59 3.13 -19.51
CA GLU A 239 17.88 1.74 -19.12
C GLU A 239 19.08 1.65 -18.17
N ALA A 240 20.17 2.36 -18.48
CA ALA A 240 21.36 2.38 -17.64
C ALA A 240 21.08 2.97 -16.24
N ASN A 241 20.23 4.00 -16.15
CA ASN A 241 19.80 4.55 -14.85
C ASN A 241 18.86 3.59 -14.10
N PHE A 242 17.94 2.92 -14.80
CA PHE A 242 17.11 1.87 -14.19
C PHE A 242 17.96 0.71 -13.70
N ALA A 243 18.88 0.22 -14.51
CA ALA A 243 19.81 -0.84 -14.16
C ALA A 243 20.65 -0.47 -12.94
N PHE A 244 21.19 0.75 -12.91
CA PHE A 244 22.02 1.24 -11.81
C PHE A 244 21.27 1.22 -10.47
N VAL A 245 20.09 1.80 -10.40
CA VAL A 245 19.35 1.88 -9.13
C VAL A 245 18.70 0.56 -8.72
N ILE A 246 18.30 -0.30 -9.67
CA ILE A 246 17.61 -1.54 -9.33
C ILE A 246 18.56 -2.59 -8.74
N THR A 247 19.86 -2.49 -9.04
CA THR A 247 20.88 -3.36 -8.41
C THR A 247 21.03 -3.09 -6.91
N LEU A 248 20.57 -1.94 -6.43
CA LEU A 248 20.55 -1.57 -5.01
C LEU A 248 19.46 -2.29 -4.20
N VAL A 249 18.54 -3.00 -4.86
CA VAL A 249 17.44 -3.74 -4.21
C VAL A 249 17.96 -4.78 -3.20
N GLY A 250 19.15 -5.34 -3.44
CA GLY A 250 19.79 -6.30 -2.52
C GLY A 250 20.01 -5.76 -1.11
N GLY A 251 20.25 -4.45 -0.97
CA GLY A 251 20.45 -3.77 0.32
C GLY A 251 19.24 -3.01 0.87
N MET A 252 18.08 -3.17 0.24
CA MET A 252 16.92 -2.34 0.47
C MET A 252 16.29 -2.51 1.86
N ALA A 253 16.50 -3.62 2.54
CA ALA A 253 15.84 -3.95 3.81
C ALA A 253 16.79 -4.06 5.00
N GLU A 254 18.05 -4.36 4.80
CA GLU A 254 19.03 -4.68 5.84
C GLU A 254 19.30 -3.50 6.76
N VAL A 255 19.38 -2.31 6.21
CA VAL A 255 19.55 -1.07 6.98
C VAL A 255 18.19 -0.53 7.45
N PRO A 256 17.17 -0.42 6.60
CA PRO A 256 15.86 0.09 7.03
C PRO A 256 15.17 -0.72 8.13
N ARG A 257 15.39 -2.06 8.24
CA ARG A 257 14.83 -2.84 9.36
C ARG A 257 15.25 -2.33 10.74
N LEU A 258 16.35 -1.58 10.82
CA LEU A 258 16.86 -0.95 12.04
C LEU A 258 16.23 0.42 12.32
N CYS A 259 15.38 0.94 11.42
CA CYS A 259 14.74 2.24 11.57
C CYS A 259 13.58 2.22 12.57
N LYS A 260 13.44 3.32 13.31
CA LYS A 260 12.38 3.51 14.30
C LYS A 260 10.99 3.70 13.69
N SER A 261 10.90 4.14 12.42
CA SER A 261 9.63 4.35 11.72
C SER A 261 9.71 3.93 10.25
N GLU A 262 8.56 3.49 9.70
CA GLU A 262 8.42 3.11 8.29
C GLU A 262 8.80 4.28 7.36
N LYS A 263 8.44 5.51 7.73
CA LYS A 263 8.77 6.72 6.97
C LYS A 263 10.28 6.96 6.93
N SER A 264 10.97 6.81 8.05
CA SER A 264 12.43 6.96 8.10
C SER A 264 13.12 5.95 7.20
N GLY A 265 12.70 4.67 7.21
CA GLY A 265 13.25 3.65 6.33
C GLY A 265 13.03 3.94 4.85
N PHE A 266 11.79 4.29 4.48
CA PHE A 266 11.43 4.57 3.09
C PHE A 266 12.13 5.81 2.53
N TYR A 267 11.98 6.97 3.20
CA TYR A 267 12.57 8.21 2.68
C TYR A 267 14.10 8.23 2.74
N ALA A 268 14.70 7.55 3.73
CA ALA A 268 16.16 7.42 3.77
C ALA A 268 16.66 6.58 2.57
N GLY A 269 15.93 5.54 2.16
CA GLY A 269 16.25 4.77 0.97
C GLY A 269 16.14 5.59 -0.31
N VAL A 270 14.99 6.22 -0.53
CA VAL A 270 14.74 7.02 -1.74
C VAL A 270 15.71 8.20 -1.87
N LEU A 271 15.90 8.98 -0.80
CA LEU A 271 16.76 10.15 -0.83
C LEU A 271 18.25 9.78 -0.77
N GLY A 272 18.62 8.81 0.07
CA GLY A 272 19.99 8.37 0.22
C GLY A 272 20.54 7.70 -1.03
N GLN A 273 19.80 6.75 -1.59
CA GLN A 273 20.22 6.05 -2.81
C GLN A 273 19.90 6.87 -4.07
N GLY A 274 18.72 7.49 -4.13
CA GLY A 274 18.28 8.24 -5.31
C GLY A 274 18.98 9.57 -5.49
N LEU A 275 18.83 10.53 -4.56
CA LEU A 275 19.39 11.87 -4.75
C LEU A 275 20.92 11.87 -4.65
N ALA A 276 21.50 11.19 -3.64
CA ALA A 276 22.94 11.15 -3.51
C ALA A 276 23.60 10.41 -4.67
N GLY A 277 23.07 9.24 -5.06
CA GLY A 277 23.57 8.49 -6.21
C GLY A 277 23.48 9.30 -7.50
N SER A 278 22.30 9.86 -7.82
CA SER A 278 22.10 10.71 -9.01
C SER A 278 23.01 11.94 -9.04
N PHE A 279 23.26 12.58 -7.87
CA PHE A 279 24.19 13.69 -7.78
C PHE A 279 25.60 13.29 -8.22
N PHE A 280 26.12 12.16 -7.73
CA PHE A 280 27.46 11.69 -8.11
C PHE A 280 27.54 11.18 -9.56
N VAL A 281 26.44 10.68 -10.12
CA VAL A 281 26.34 10.41 -11.56
C VAL A 281 26.52 11.69 -12.39
N VAL A 282 25.87 12.79 -11.98
CA VAL A 282 26.02 14.08 -12.66
C VAL A 282 27.45 14.64 -12.46
N VAL A 283 28.04 14.49 -11.28
CA VAL A 283 29.45 14.87 -11.03
C VAL A 283 30.38 14.15 -12.00
N GLY A 284 30.24 12.84 -12.15
CA GLY A 284 31.03 12.04 -13.09
C GLY A 284 30.87 12.49 -14.54
N ALA A 285 29.64 12.80 -14.95
CA ALA A 285 29.38 13.32 -16.29
C ALA A 285 30.02 14.68 -16.55
N VAL A 286 29.93 15.62 -15.59
CA VAL A 286 30.59 16.94 -15.70
C VAL A 286 32.10 16.78 -15.86
N MET A 287 32.71 15.89 -15.07
CA MET A 287 34.14 15.60 -15.14
C MET A 287 34.53 14.99 -16.47
N ALA A 288 33.81 13.99 -16.97
CA ALA A 288 34.09 13.33 -18.23
C ALA A 288 33.99 14.31 -19.43
N ILE A 289 32.97 15.17 -19.43
CA ILE A 289 32.80 16.20 -20.48
C ILE A 289 33.94 17.23 -20.40
N ALA A 290 34.33 17.66 -19.19
CA ALA A 290 35.44 18.59 -19.02
C ALA A 290 36.76 17.98 -19.50
N MET A 291 37.04 16.73 -19.14
CA MET A 291 38.23 16.00 -19.60
C MET A 291 38.25 15.83 -21.15
N HIS A 292 37.13 15.45 -21.74
CA HIS A 292 37.01 15.34 -23.20
C HIS A 292 37.34 16.67 -23.89
N HIS A 293 36.88 17.80 -23.32
CA HIS A 293 37.22 19.12 -23.89
C HIS A 293 38.70 19.46 -23.77
N VAL A 294 39.40 19.05 -22.69
CA VAL A 294 40.80 19.38 -22.43
C VAL A 294 41.76 18.41 -23.13
N THR A 295 41.45 17.13 -23.15
CA THR A 295 42.34 16.07 -23.64
C THR A 295 41.98 15.53 -25.01
N GLY A 296 40.74 15.74 -25.49
CA GLY A 296 40.17 15.13 -26.69
C GLY A 296 39.72 13.68 -26.52
N GLU A 297 39.96 13.06 -25.37
CA GLU A 297 39.58 11.69 -25.06
C GLU A 297 38.49 11.63 -23.97
N MET A 298 37.53 10.69 -24.15
CA MET A 298 36.51 10.45 -23.12
C MET A 298 37.08 9.46 -22.09
N ILE A 299 37.52 10.02 -20.96
CA ILE A 299 38.09 9.25 -19.87
C ILE A 299 36.97 8.90 -18.87
N ASP A 300 36.88 7.64 -18.47
CA ASP A 300 35.90 7.10 -17.56
C ASP A 300 36.45 6.86 -16.14
N ASP A 301 37.76 7.00 -15.97
CA ASP A 301 38.41 6.96 -14.65
C ASP A 301 38.29 8.29 -13.90
N PRO A 302 37.43 8.37 -12.86
CA PRO A 302 37.27 9.59 -12.07
C PRO A 302 38.52 9.98 -11.28
N THR A 303 39.41 9.04 -11.03
CA THR A 303 40.65 9.31 -10.27
C THR A 303 41.66 10.06 -11.11
N MET A 304 41.79 9.65 -12.37
CA MET A 304 42.62 10.36 -13.33
C MET A 304 42.09 11.76 -13.67
N MET A 305 40.76 11.90 -13.77
CA MET A 305 40.13 13.21 -13.97
C MET A 305 40.45 14.17 -12.80
N LEU A 306 40.34 13.70 -11.57
CA LEU A 306 40.67 14.51 -10.38
C LEU A 306 42.16 14.89 -10.34
N ALA A 307 43.04 14.00 -10.72
CA ALA A 307 44.47 14.27 -10.78
C ALA A 307 44.81 15.33 -11.83
N THR A 308 44.13 15.34 -12.98
CA THR A 308 44.42 16.19 -14.14
C THR A 308 43.78 17.59 -14.06
N LEU A 309 42.49 17.67 -13.66
CA LEU A 309 41.73 18.92 -13.72
C LEU A 309 41.82 19.78 -12.45
N SER A 310 42.27 19.22 -11.33
CA SER A 310 42.30 19.94 -10.07
C SER A 310 43.67 20.52 -9.70
N THR A 311 43.68 21.51 -8.79
CA THR A 311 44.94 21.98 -8.21
C THR A 311 45.59 20.85 -7.36
N PRO A 312 46.91 20.79 -7.19
CA PRO A 312 47.58 19.71 -6.46
C PRO A 312 46.99 19.44 -5.07
N ILE A 313 46.64 20.47 -4.32
CA ILE A 313 46.03 20.34 -2.98
C ILE A 313 44.64 19.76 -3.06
N LEU A 314 43.83 20.21 -4.03
CA LEU A 314 42.49 19.75 -4.21
C LEU A 314 42.45 18.33 -4.78
N GLY A 315 43.34 18.01 -5.72
CA GLY A 315 43.54 16.69 -6.25
C GLY A 315 43.91 15.69 -5.16
N LEU A 316 44.88 16.04 -4.32
CA LEU A 316 45.31 15.23 -3.19
C LEU A 316 44.16 14.90 -2.23
N SER A 317 43.42 15.93 -1.78
CA SER A 317 42.34 15.75 -0.83
C SER A 317 41.17 14.96 -1.43
N SER A 318 40.85 15.18 -2.70
CA SER A 318 39.77 14.50 -3.39
C SER A 318 40.10 13.02 -3.64
N LEU A 319 41.30 12.70 -4.10
CA LEU A 319 41.75 11.31 -4.31
C LEU A 319 41.74 10.52 -2.99
N LEU A 320 42.25 11.11 -1.88
CA LEU A 320 42.16 10.50 -0.56
C LEU A 320 40.73 10.20 -0.14
N LEU A 321 39.81 11.15 -0.32
CA LEU A 321 38.41 10.97 0.08
C LEU A 321 37.70 9.96 -0.81
N VAL A 322 38.01 9.91 -2.11
CA VAL A 322 37.46 8.88 -3.03
C VAL A 322 38.04 7.51 -2.65
N ALA A 323 39.29 7.39 -2.31
CA ALA A 323 39.88 6.14 -1.80
C ALA A 323 39.14 5.66 -0.54
N PHE A 324 38.93 6.55 0.46
CA PHE A 324 38.17 6.20 1.65
C PHE A 324 36.68 5.85 1.37
N ALA A 325 36.09 6.46 0.35
CA ALA A 325 34.75 6.11 -0.10
C ALA A 325 34.66 4.64 -0.52
N ASN A 326 35.62 4.17 -1.31
CA ASN A 326 35.66 2.79 -1.78
C ASN A 326 35.79 1.80 -0.62
N ILE A 327 36.62 2.11 0.40
CA ILE A 327 36.68 1.30 1.64
C ILE A 327 35.35 1.28 2.36
N GLY A 328 34.69 2.44 2.48
CA GLY A 328 33.37 2.57 3.11
C GLY A 328 32.30 1.75 2.39
N THR A 329 32.26 1.81 1.09
CA THR A 329 31.32 1.05 0.24
C THR A 329 31.57 -0.44 0.35
N GLN A 330 32.84 -0.88 0.30
CA GLN A 330 33.22 -2.28 0.52
C GLN A 330 32.73 -2.77 1.90
N ALA A 331 32.86 -1.95 2.93
CA ALA A 331 32.41 -2.30 4.28
C ALA A 331 30.88 -2.43 4.38
N VAL A 332 30.13 -1.46 3.84
CA VAL A 332 28.65 -1.48 3.84
C VAL A 332 28.13 -2.66 3.04
N GLY A 333 28.69 -2.89 1.85
CA GLY A 333 28.34 -4.01 1.02
C GLY A 333 28.62 -5.36 1.66
N SER A 334 29.80 -5.54 2.21
CA SER A 334 30.15 -6.77 2.94
C SER A 334 29.17 -7.04 4.09
N TYR A 335 28.73 -6.01 4.82
CA TYR A 335 27.71 -6.16 5.87
C TYR A 335 26.36 -6.64 5.29
N ILE A 336 25.85 -5.95 4.26
CA ILE A 336 24.58 -6.28 3.62
C ILE A 336 24.56 -7.73 3.13
N TYR A 337 25.58 -8.12 2.36
CA TYR A 337 25.68 -9.47 1.82
C TYR A 337 26.05 -10.51 2.88
N GLY A 338 26.71 -10.11 3.95
CA GLY A 338 26.95 -10.95 5.11
C GLY A 338 25.69 -11.33 5.84
N VAL A 339 24.75 -10.38 6.05
CA VAL A 339 23.42 -10.64 6.61
C VAL A 339 22.59 -11.52 5.67
N MET A 340 22.65 -11.25 4.36
CA MET A 340 22.01 -12.05 3.33
C MET A 340 22.46 -13.52 3.38
N LEU A 341 23.78 -13.76 3.41
CA LEU A 341 24.36 -15.11 3.54
C LEU A 341 23.98 -15.78 4.87
N LYS A 342 23.88 -15.02 5.95
CA LYS A 342 23.45 -15.55 7.25
C LYS A 342 22.02 -16.08 7.20
N SER A 343 21.11 -15.46 6.42
CA SER A 343 19.76 -15.98 6.18
C SER A 343 19.75 -17.30 5.41
N THR A 344 20.73 -17.52 4.55
CA THR A 344 20.92 -18.76 3.75
C THR A 344 21.65 -19.84 4.54
N PHE A 345 22.69 -19.45 5.29
CA PHE A 345 23.55 -20.35 6.08
C PHE A 345 23.46 -20.02 7.59
N PRO A 346 22.33 -20.23 8.25
CA PRO A 346 22.11 -19.79 9.64
C PRO A 346 23.05 -20.45 10.66
N LYS A 347 23.62 -21.60 10.31
CA LYS A 347 24.59 -22.32 11.18
C LYS A 347 25.98 -21.70 11.20
N LEU A 348 26.37 -20.96 10.16
CA LEU A 348 27.66 -20.28 10.10
C LEU A 348 27.60 -18.95 10.85
N SER A 349 28.68 -18.59 11.54
CA SER A 349 28.73 -17.27 12.19
C SER A 349 28.84 -16.15 11.14
N TYR A 350 28.27 -15.01 11.41
CA TYR A 350 28.36 -13.83 10.55
C TYR A 350 29.82 -13.49 10.21
N ARG A 351 30.73 -13.61 11.19
CA ARG A 351 32.16 -13.32 11.00
C ARG A 351 32.82 -14.21 9.98
N VAL A 352 32.49 -15.51 9.97
CA VAL A 352 33.00 -16.46 8.96
C VAL A 352 32.49 -16.10 7.58
N LEU A 353 31.23 -15.75 7.47
CA LEU A 353 30.62 -15.34 6.18
C LEU A 353 31.25 -14.06 5.60
N ILE A 354 31.56 -13.07 6.45
CA ILE A 354 32.29 -11.87 6.03
C ILE A 354 33.70 -12.21 5.52
N LEU A 355 34.43 -13.14 6.14
CA LEU A 355 35.73 -13.59 5.67
C LEU A 355 35.62 -14.34 4.32
N ILE A 356 34.58 -15.15 4.14
CA ILE A 356 34.34 -15.82 2.85
C ILE A 356 34.09 -14.78 1.74
N LEU A 357 33.29 -13.73 2.02
CA LEU A 357 33.05 -12.64 1.07
C LEU A 357 34.34 -11.87 0.76
N GLY A 358 35.16 -11.57 1.78
CA GLY A 358 36.48 -10.96 1.58
C GLY A 358 37.42 -11.81 0.71
N ALA A 359 37.46 -13.11 0.95
CA ALA A 359 38.21 -14.04 0.11
C ALA A 359 37.73 -14.08 -1.34
N TYR A 360 36.40 -14.03 -1.54
CA TYR A 360 35.82 -13.98 -2.90
C TYR A 360 36.23 -12.70 -3.64
N VAL A 361 36.13 -11.52 -3.01
CA VAL A 361 36.56 -10.25 -3.60
C VAL A 361 38.07 -10.28 -3.89
N THR A 362 38.89 -10.79 -2.97
CA THR A 362 40.32 -10.93 -3.18
C THR A 362 40.63 -11.79 -4.42
N ALA A 363 39.93 -12.92 -4.59
CA ALA A 363 40.08 -13.76 -5.78
C ALA A 363 39.74 -13.03 -7.10
N LEU A 364 38.74 -12.15 -7.07
CA LEU A 364 38.39 -11.33 -8.24
C LEU A 364 39.45 -10.26 -8.53
N CYS A 365 40.01 -9.60 -7.51
CA CYS A 365 41.12 -8.66 -7.69
C CYS A 365 42.39 -9.35 -8.25
N VAL A 366 42.68 -10.57 -7.79
CA VAL A 366 43.79 -11.38 -8.33
C VAL A 366 43.56 -11.74 -9.79
N TRP A 367 42.30 -11.97 -10.22
CA TRP A 367 41.96 -12.18 -11.60
C TRP A 367 42.24 -10.95 -12.50
N GLY A 368 42.14 -9.71 -11.95
CA GLY A 368 42.62 -8.47 -12.55
C GLY A 368 41.89 -7.98 -13.80
N LYS A 369 40.72 -8.55 -14.13
CA LYS A 369 39.92 -8.18 -15.31
C LYS A 369 38.52 -7.68 -14.99
N ILE A 370 38.24 -7.45 -13.72
CA ILE A 370 36.88 -7.18 -13.28
C ILE A 370 36.35 -5.85 -13.83
N THR A 371 37.19 -4.85 -13.98
CA THR A 371 36.86 -3.51 -14.53
C THR A 371 36.52 -3.56 -16.00
N GLU A 372 37.18 -4.41 -16.79
CA GLU A 372 36.89 -4.61 -18.22
C GLU A 372 35.46 -5.10 -18.46
N TYR A 373 34.90 -5.88 -17.52
CA TYR A 373 33.53 -6.44 -17.59
C TYR A 373 32.48 -5.63 -16.81
N PHE A 374 32.79 -4.43 -16.34
CA PHE A 374 31.93 -3.60 -15.51
C PHE A 374 30.54 -3.41 -16.12
N GLY A 375 30.44 -2.94 -17.35
CA GLY A 375 29.17 -2.72 -18.03
C GLY A 375 28.33 -4.00 -18.20
N SER A 376 28.99 -5.14 -18.43
CA SER A 376 28.32 -6.44 -18.54
C SER A 376 27.75 -6.90 -17.20
N PHE A 377 28.48 -6.74 -16.10
CA PHE A 377 27.99 -7.05 -14.75
C PHE A 377 26.83 -6.16 -14.35
N LEU A 378 26.88 -4.86 -14.66
CA LEU A 378 25.79 -3.93 -14.40
C LEU A 378 24.50 -4.41 -15.05
N THR A 379 24.56 -4.72 -16.32
CA THR A 379 23.37 -5.10 -17.08
C THR A 379 22.85 -6.49 -16.69
N ILE A 380 23.74 -7.48 -16.51
CA ILE A 380 23.33 -8.81 -16.04
C ILE A 380 22.69 -8.73 -14.67
N GLY A 381 23.19 -7.88 -13.76
CA GLY A 381 22.58 -7.60 -12.49
C GLY A 381 21.13 -7.12 -12.64
N ALA A 382 20.90 -6.13 -13.50
CA ALA A 382 19.56 -5.59 -13.76
C ALA A 382 18.58 -6.64 -14.31
N LEU A 383 19.04 -7.58 -15.15
CA LEU A 383 18.21 -8.66 -15.68
C LEU A 383 17.63 -9.57 -14.58
N VAL A 384 18.35 -9.75 -13.47
CA VAL A 384 17.90 -10.55 -12.32
C VAL A 384 17.07 -9.71 -11.36
N TYR A 385 17.51 -8.48 -11.09
CA TYR A 385 16.87 -7.64 -10.09
C TYR A 385 15.53 -7.02 -10.53
N ALA A 386 15.34 -6.78 -11.82
CA ALA A 386 14.09 -6.22 -12.32
C ALA A 386 12.87 -7.14 -12.04
N PRO A 387 12.89 -8.41 -12.45
CA PRO A 387 11.80 -9.32 -12.14
C PRO A 387 11.69 -9.62 -10.63
N LEU A 388 12.81 -9.65 -9.89
CA LEU A 388 12.81 -9.81 -8.44
C LEU A 388 12.06 -8.66 -7.74
N ALA A 389 12.39 -7.41 -8.11
CA ALA A 389 11.74 -6.22 -7.56
C ALA A 389 10.24 -6.19 -7.89
N ALA A 390 9.85 -6.60 -9.11
CA ALA A 390 8.45 -6.72 -9.51
C ALA A 390 7.69 -7.72 -8.62
N LEU A 391 8.28 -8.90 -8.39
CA LEU A 391 7.69 -9.92 -7.51
C LEU A 391 7.52 -9.39 -6.09
N LEU A 392 8.52 -8.69 -5.54
CA LEU A 392 8.45 -8.08 -4.22
C LEU A 392 7.30 -7.07 -4.11
N VAL A 393 7.19 -6.16 -5.07
CA VAL A 393 6.15 -5.12 -5.07
C VAL A 393 4.76 -5.75 -5.20
N VAL A 394 4.58 -6.65 -6.16
CA VAL A 394 3.28 -7.27 -6.45
C VAL A 394 2.86 -8.24 -5.33
N ASP A 395 3.78 -9.05 -4.83
CA ASP A 395 3.49 -9.96 -3.72
C ASP A 395 3.06 -9.17 -2.48
N PHE A 396 3.81 -8.12 -2.13
CA PHE A 396 3.53 -7.30 -0.98
C PHE A 396 2.16 -6.60 -1.04
N PHE A 397 1.87 -5.89 -2.14
CA PHE A 397 0.64 -5.09 -2.23
C PHE A 397 -0.57 -5.87 -2.67
N LEU A 398 -0.44 -6.61 -3.79
CA LEU A 398 -1.59 -7.14 -4.51
C LEU A 398 -1.92 -8.58 -4.09
N VAL A 399 -0.91 -9.41 -3.84
CA VAL A 399 -1.12 -10.81 -3.49
C VAL A 399 -1.32 -10.97 -1.99
N ARG A 400 -0.41 -10.46 -1.14
CA ARG A 400 -0.46 -10.62 0.32
C ARG A 400 -1.09 -9.46 1.06
N LYS A 401 -1.46 -8.37 0.37
CA LYS A 401 -2.13 -7.20 0.97
C LYS A 401 -1.42 -6.71 2.23
N GLN A 402 -0.10 -6.56 2.15
CA GLN A 402 0.79 -6.09 3.23
C GLN A 402 0.85 -6.99 4.48
N LYS A 403 0.55 -8.28 4.35
CA LYS A 403 0.61 -9.26 5.44
C LYS A 403 1.71 -10.29 5.17
N LEU A 404 2.38 -10.72 6.23
CA LEU A 404 3.36 -11.79 6.19
C LEU A 404 3.16 -12.70 7.40
N ASP A 405 3.13 -14.02 7.17
CA ASP A 405 3.22 -14.98 8.25
C ASP A 405 4.68 -15.10 8.71
N LEU A 406 5.00 -14.31 9.74
CA LEU A 406 6.35 -14.26 10.27
C LEU A 406 6.80 -15.60 10.83
N ARG A 407 5.89 -16.38 11.43
CA ARG A 407 6.20 -17.69 11.98
C ARG A 407 6.57 -18.68 10.89
N SER A 408 5.79 -18.72 9.81
CA SER A 408 6.10 -19.52 8.61
C SER A 408 7.38 -19.04 7.93
N ALA A 409 7.66 -17.73 7.89
CA ALA A 409 8.90 -17.21 7.30
C ALA A 409 10.15 -17.65 8.06
N TYR A 410 10.02 -17.92 9.37
CA TYR A 410 11.10 -18.49 10.18
C TYR A 410 11.09 -20.02 10.27
N GLY A 411 10.09 -20.70 9.68
CA GLY A 411 9.96 -22.15 9.71
C GLY A 411 9.74 -22.70 11.11
N LEU A 412 8.96 -22.00 11.95
CA LEU A 412 8.64 -22.45 13.29
C LEU A 412 7.69 -23.63 13.25
N GLU A 413 7.79 -24.52 14.24
CA GLU A 413 6.99 -25.73 14.36
C GLU A 413 5.48 -25.42 14.30
N GLY A 414 4.74 -26.19 13.50
CA GLY A 414 3.31 -25.94 13.25
C GLY A 414 2.98 -24.84 12.22
N HIS A 415 3.99 -24.18 11.63
CA HIS A 415 3.82 -23.09 10.67
C HIS A 415 4.53 -23.37 9.34
N HIS A 416 3.79 -23.88 8.35
CA HIS A 416 4.33 -24.44 7.10
C HIS A 416 3.80 -23.74 5.83
N SER A 417 3.34 -22.46 5.94
CA SER A 417 2.73 -21.73 4.83
C SER A 417 3.67 -21.53 3.64
N TYR A 418 4.99 -21.48 3.87
CA TYR A 418 6.00 -21.22 2.84
C TYR A 418 6.86 -22.42 2.46
N ASP A 419 6.49 -23.62 2.88
CA ASP A 419 7.21 -24.86 2.52
C ASP A 419 7.03 -25.25 1.06
N TYR A 420 5.89 -24.86 0.45
CA TYR A 420 5.57 -25.10 -0.95
C TYR A 420 5.89 -26.52 -1.46
N THR A 421 6.31 -26.66 -2.72
CA THR A 421 6.67 -27.95 -3.32
C THR A 421 8.15 -28.23 -3.04
N LYS A 422 8.45 -29.10 -2.08
CA LYS A 422 9.82 -29.46 -1.67
C LYS A 422 10.71 -28.27 -1.30
N GLY A 423 10.11 -27.17 -0.82
CA GLY A 423 10.82 -25.94 -0.45
C GLY A 423 10.91 -24.90 -1.57
N PHE A 424 10.26 -25.10 -2.72
CA PHE A 424 10.27 -24.19 -3.86
C PHE A 424 8.87 -23.69 -4.20
N ASN A 425 8.68 -22.38 -4.29
CA ASN A 425 7.50 -21.79 -4.92
C ASN A 425 7.70 -21.72 -6.42
N ILE A 426 7.14 -22.68 -7.13
CA ILE A 426 7.31 -22.80 -8.60
C ILE A 426 6.77 -21.56 -9.31
N VAL A 427 5.69 -20.96 -8.84
CA VAL A 427 5.07 -19.78 -9.48
C VAL A 427 6.02 -18.57 -9.43
N GLY A 428 6.63 -18.29 -8.28
CA GLY A 428 7.61 -17.21 -8.15
C GLY A 428 8.85 -17.43 -9.02
N ILE A 429 9.37 -18.67 -9.05
CA ILE A 429 10.55 -19.02 -9.85
C ILE A 429 10.26 -18.90 -11.35
N VAL A 430 9.12 -19.39 -11.83
CA VAL A 430 8.72 -19.29 -13.24
C VAL A 430 8.57 -17.83 -13.66
N CYS A 431 7.92 -17.00 -12.84
CA CYS A 431 7.76 -15.58 -13.12
C CYS A 431 9.12 -14.84 -13.17
N LEU A 432 10.05 -15.18 -12.27
CA LEU A 432 11.42 -14.66 -12.28
C LEU A 432 12.14 -15.03 -13.59
N ALA A 433 12.07 -16.30 -13.97
CA ALA A 433 12.70 -16.81 -15.19
C ALA A 433 12.12 -16.17 -16.46
N VAL A 434 10.80 -16.02 -16.54
CA VAL A 434 10.13 -15.36 -17.67
C VAL A 434 10.60 -13.91 -17.81
N GLY A 435 10.66 -13.15 -16.70
CA GLY A 435 11.15 -11.76 -16.74
C GLY A 435 12.62 -11.66 -17.17
N PHE A 436 13.47 -12.55 -16.66
CA PHE A 436 14.88 -12.63 -17.02
C PHE A 436 15.06 -12.95 -18.52
N ILE A 437 14.38 -13.97 -19.01
CA ILE A 437 14.44 -14.37 -20.44
C ILE A 437 13.91 -13.26 -21.35
N LEU A 438 12.81 -12.60 -20.95
CA LEU A 438 12.24 -11.50 -21.72
C LEU A 438 13.25 -10.35 -21.89
N SER A 439 13.96 -9.97 -20.84
CA SER A 439 14.99 -8.93 -20.93
C SER A 439 16.06 -9.27 -21.95
N LEU A 440 16.56 -10.51 -21.94
CA LEU A 440 17.55 -11.00 -22.93
C LEU A 440 17.01 -11.03 -24.34
N LEU A 441 15.72 -11.34 -24.53
CA LEU A 441 15.07 -11.32 -25.85
C LEU A 441 14.88 -9.89 -26.38
N ILE A 442 14.74 -8.89 -25.52
CA ILE A 442 14.62 -7.49 -25.93
C ILE A 442 15.98 -6.91 -26.31
N TYR A 443 16.99 -7.15 -25.46
CA TYR A 443 18.31 -6.56 -25.61
C TYR A 443 19.40 -7.52 -25.14
N ASN A 444 20.44 -7.65 -25.95
CA ASN A 444 21.64 -8.41 -25.59
C ASN A 444 22.72 -7.45 -25.09
N PRO A 445 22.97 -7.40 -23.76
CA PRO A 445 23.91 -6.44 -23.20
C PRO A 445 25.36 -6.69 -23.53
N ILE A 446 25.73 -7.95 -23.84
CA ILE A 446 27.11 -8.32 -24.19
C ILE A 446 27.45 -7.87 -25.60
N LYS A 447 26.49 -7.98 -26.54
CA LYS A 447 26.67 -7.57 -27.92
C LYS A 447 26.20 -6.16 -28.25
N GLY A 448 25.51 -5.50 -27.32
CA GLY A 448 24.92 -4.16 -27.51
C GLY A 448 23.79 -4.14 -28.57
N VAL A 449 23.11 -5.27 -28.81
CA VAL A 449 22.13 -5.41 -29.90
C VAL A 449 20.71 -5.41 -29.38
N VAL A 450 19.87 -4.54 -29.94
CA VAL A 450 18.42 -4.49 -29.70
C VAL A 450 17.74 -5.47 -30.65
N HIS A 451 17.08 -6.50 -30.09
CA HIS A 451 16.37 -7.50 -30.88
C HIS A 451 14.90 -7.14 -31.13
N ILE A 452 14.23 -6.51 -30.16
CA ILE A 452 12.80 -6.14 -30.24
C ILE A 452 12.63 -4.63 -29.99
N PRO A 453 12.75 -3.78 -31.06
CA PRO A 453 12.72 -2.33 -30.90
C PRO A 453 11.43 -1.78 -30.23
N VAL A 454 10.28 -2.38 -30.51
CA VAL A 454 8.99 -1.93 -29.95
C VAL A 454 8.94 -2.05 -28.43
N LEU A 455 9.45 -3.16 -27.88
CA LEU A 455 9.52 -3.37 -26.43
C LEU A 455 10.68 -2.60 -25.80
N PHE A 456 11.73 -2.34 -26.56
CA PHE A 456 12.89 -1.60 -26.09
C PHE A 456 12.55 -0.16 -25.67
N VAL A 457 11.49 0.44 -26.21
CA VAL A 457 10.99 1.77 -25.81
C VAL A 457 10.62 1.84 -24.32
N LEU A 458 10.13 0.73 -23.75
CA LEU A 458 9.82 0.62 -22.32
C LEU A 458 11.04 0.24 -21.47
N THR A 459 12.20 0.15 -22.06
CA THR A 459 13.47 -0.38 -21.55
C THR A 459 13.39 -1.89 -21.21
N PRO A 460 14.48 -2.66 -21.35
CA PRO A 460 14.51 -4.07 -20.96
C PRO A 460 14.17 -4.29 -19.49
N THR A 461 14.74 -3.47 -18.59
CA THR A 461 14.45 -3.48 -17.15
C THR A 461 12.97 -3.14 -16.86
N GLY A 462 12.43 -2.10 -17.50
CA GLY A 462 11.03 -1.70 -17.34
C GLY A 462 10.05 -2.76 -17.85
N CYS A 463 10.30 -3.33 -19.04
CA CYS A 463 9.50 -4.43 -19.59
C CYS A 463 9.52 -5.66 -18.69
N SER A 464 10.69 -6.08 -18.24
CA SER A 464 10.83 -7.22 -17.34
C SER A 464 10.07 -7.00 -16.05
N PHE A 465 10.21 -5.83 -15.43
CA PHE A 465 9.48 -5.45 -14.21
C PHE A 465 7.96 -5.54 -14.42
N LEU A 466 7.44 -4.90 -15.46
CA LEU A 466 6.00 -4.85 -15.74
C LEU A 466 5.44 -6.24 -16.08
N VAL A 467 6.07 -6.96 -16.99
CA VAL A 467 5.56 -8.27 -17.43
C VAL A 467 5.61 -9.30 -16.30
N THR A 468 6.71 -9.34 -15.54
CA THR A 468 6.81 -10.22 -14.37
C THR A 468 5.74 -9.93 -13.34
N GLY A 469 5.53 -8.65 -13.02
CA GLY A 469 4.54 -8.24 -12.04
C GLY A 469 3.11 -8.58 -12.46
N ILE A 470 2.76 -8.27 -13.72
CA ILE A 470 1.43 -8.58 -14.30
C ILE A 470 1.22 -10.09 -14.34
N LEU A 471 2.19 -10.86 -14.84
CA LEU A 471 2.10 -12.32 -14.93
C LEU A 471 1.88 -12.94 -13.54
N TYR A 472 2.69 -12.57 -12.57
CA TYR A 472 2.58 -13.08 -11.20
C TYR A 472 1.20 -12.75 -10.59
N TYR A 473 0.72 -11.52 -10.76
CA TYR A 473 -0.60 -11.11 -10.29
C TYR A 473 -1.73 -11.89 -10.93
N LEU A 474 -1.71 -12.05 -12.26
CA LEU A 474 -2.73 -12.78 -13.00
C LEU A 474 -2.74 -14.27 -12.63
N LEU A 475 -1.57 -14.90 -12.51
CA LEU A 475 -1.45 -16.28 -12.06
C LEU A 475 -2.01 -16.44 -10.64
N CYS A 476 -1.69 -15.53 -9.72
CA CYS A 476 -2.20 -15.56 -8.35
C CYS A 476 -3.72 -15.27 -8.24
N LYS A 477 -4.38 -14.80 -9.30
CA LYS A 477 -5.85 -14.73 -9.35
C LYS A 477 -6.52 -16.06 -9.62
N LEU A 478 -5.86 -16.99 -10.30
CA LEU A 478 -6.38 -18.34 -10.56
C LEU A 478 -6.55 -19.10 -9.24
N ALA A 479 -7.73 -19.64 -9.00
CA ALA A 479 -8.09 -20.27 -7.71
C ALA A 479 -7.09 -21.33 -7.22
N PRO A 480 -6.58 -22.27 -8.05
CA PRO A 480 -5.62 -23.28 -7.59
C PRO A 480 -4.26 -22.63 -7.23
N ILE A 481 -3.79 -21.69 -8.03
CA ILE A 481 -2.51 -21.00 -7.78
C ILE A 481 -2.62 -20.08 -6.56
N ARG A 482 -3.73 -19.38 -6.41
CA ARG A 482 -3.99 -18.56 -5.23
C ARG A 482 -3.97 -19.39 -3.95
N ARG A 483 -4.59 -20.55 -3.93
CA ARG A 483 -4.56 -21.47 -2.77
C ARG A 483 -3.15 -21.96 -2.48
N TYR A 484 -2.35 -22.20 -3.52
CA TYR A 484 -0.97 -22.62 -3.40
C TYR A 484 -0.06 -21.53 -2.84
N VAL A 485 -0.18 -20.30 -3.35
CA VAL A 485 0.66 -19.15 -2.96
C VAL A 485 0.22 -18.53 -1.64
N ARG A 486 -1.09 -18.53 -1.34
CA ARG A 486 -1.71 -17.86 -0.19
C ARG A 486 -2.15 -18.82 0.90
N LYS A 487 -1.32 -19.86 1.20
CA LYS A 487 -1.53 -20.71 2.38
C LYS A 487 -1.51 -19.91 3.69
N ASP A 488 -0.81 -18.80 3.72
CA ASP A 488 -0.74 -17.82 4.81
C ASP A 488 -2.00 -16.98 5.00
N ALA A 489 -3.02 -17.15 4.16
CA ALA A 489 -4.32 -16.46 4.34
C ALA A 489 -5.03 -16.85 5.66
N TYR A 490 -4.61 -17.95 6.28
CA TYR A 490 -5.06 -18.41 7.59
C TYR A 490 -4.13 -18.00 8.74
N VAL A 491 -3.22 -17.05 8.52
CA VAL A 491 -2.38 -16.49 9.58
C VAL A 491 -3.25 -15.89 10.67
N VAL A 492 -2.88 -16.15 11.90
CA VAL A 492 -3.50 -15.51 13.08
C VAL A 492 -3.58 -14.02 12.82
N PRO A 493 -4.79 -13.47 12.69
CA PRO A 493 -4.97 -12.07 12.31
C PRO A 493 -4.31 -11.16 13.37
N ASP A 494 -3.76 -10.03 12.92
CA ASP A 494 -3.30 -9.01 13.86
C ASP A 494 -4.50 -8.57 14.70
N LYS A 495 -4.51 -8.98 15.96
CA LYS A 495 -5.57 -8.69 16.94
C LYS A 495 -5.48 -7.26 17.50
N LYS A 496 -4.53 -6.46 16.99
CA LYS A 496 -4.35 -5.08 17.47
C LYS A 496 -5.56 -4.23 17.07
N PRO A 497 -6.22 -3.57 18.05
CA PRO A 497 -7.34 -2.70 17.76
C PRO A 497 -6.96 -1.54 16.82
N PHE A 498 -7.93 -1.05 16.07
CA PHE A 498 -7.77 0.14 15.24
C PHE A 498 -7.46 1.37 16.10
N ASP A 499 -6.46 2.15 15.73
CA ASP A 499 -6.12 3.40 16.43
C ASP A 499 -7.11 4.50 16.06
N ARG A 500 -8.11 4.69 16.95
CA ARG A 500 -9.16 5.70 16.83
C ARG A 500 -8.72 7.10 17.27
N ASP A 501 -7.70 7.20 18.11
CA ASP A 501 -7.22 8.49 18.64
C ASP A 501 -6.26 9.21 17.68
N ARG A 502 -5.88 8.55 16.59
CA ARG A 502 -4.97 9.11 15.59
C ARG A 502 -5.48 10.45 15.07
N VAL A 503 -4.58 11.42 15.01
CA VAL A 503 -4.89 12.77 14.49
C VAL A 503 -5.48 12.66 13.08
N PRO A 504 -6.64 13.31 12.80
CA PRO A 504 -7.23 13.27 11.47
C PRO A 504 -6.27 13.77 10.39
N PRO A 505 -6.09 13.06 9.28
CA PRO A 505 -5.23 13.50 8.20
C PRO A 505 -5.86 14.70 7.48
N LYS A 506 -5.03 15.56 6.91
CA LYS A 506 -5.48 16.47 5.84
C LYS A 506 -5.54 15.66 4.56
N GLN A 507 -6.58 15.86 3.74
CA GLN A 507 -6.63 15.26 2.42
C GLN A 507 -5.42 15.67 1.59
N ASN A 508 -4.73 14.69 0.99
CA ASN A 508 -3.47 14.90 0.28
C ASN A 508 -3.65 15.82 -0.93
N LEU A 509 -2.81 16.84 -1.06
CA LEU A 509 -2.89 17.84 -2.12
C LEU A 509 -2.67 17.24 -3.52
N PHE A 510 -1.73 16.30 -3.64
CA PHE A 510 -1.38 15.69 -4.91
C PHE A 510 -2.39 14.61 -5.36
N LEU A 511 -3.01 13.90 -4.41
CA LEU A 511 -4.02 12.88 -4.71
C LEU A 511 -5.41 13.49 -4.98
N PHE A 512 -5.67 14.71 -4.53
CA PHE A 512 -6.97 15.34 -4.68
C PHE A 512 -7.40 15.55 -6.13
N PRO A 513 -6.58 16.13 -7.04
CA PRO A 513 -6.94 16.26 -8.45
C PRO A 513 -7.16 14.91 -9.13
N LEU A 514 -6.34 13.90 -8.79
CA LEU A 514 -6.47 12.55 -9.31
C LEU A 514 -7.79 11.91 -8.84
N MET A 515 -8.16 12.09 -7.57
CA MET A 515 -9.44 11.63 -7.04
C MET A 515 -10.61 12.28 -7.77
N LEU A 516 -10.59 13.60 -7.99
CA LEU A 516 -11.63 14.30 -8.75
C LEU A 516 -11.72 13.80 -10.19
N LEU A 517 -10.59 13.55 -10.84
CA LEU A 517 -10.56 12.98 -12.19
C LEU A 517 -11.21 11.60 -12.22
N ILE A 518 -10.88 10.73 -11.28
CA ILE A 518 -11.47 9.39 -11.15
C ILE A 518 -12.99 9.51 -10.92
N CYS A 519 -13.42 10.35 -9.97
CA CYS A 519 -14.84 10.60 -9.72
C CYS A 519 -15.57 11.10 -10.97
N LYS A 520 -14.97 12.03 -11.74
CA LYS A 520 -15.55 12.53 -12.98
C LYS A 520 -15.65 11.44 -14.05
N ILE A 521 -14.64 10.57 -14.18
CA ILE A 521 -14.68 9.45 -15.12
C ILE A 521 -15.79 8.46 -14.75
N LEU A 522 -15.91 8.09 -13.46
CA LEU A 522 -16.90 7.13 -12.98
C LEU A 522 -18.35 7.65 -13.12
N THR A 523 -18.55 8.97 -12.99
CA THR A 523 -19.90 9.59 -13.12
C THR A 523 -20.19 10.12 -14.53
N SER A 524 -19.21 10.04 -15.47
CA SER A 524 -19.34 10.66 -16.79
C SER A 524 -20.49 10.09 -17.64
N LYS A 525 -20.73 8.78 -17.55
CA LYS A 525 -21.81 8.10 -18.28
C LYS A 525 -23.20 8.52 -17.80
N ASN A 526 -23.31 8.87 -16.53
CA ASN A 526 -24.56 9.19 -15.84
C ASN A 526 -24.89 10.68 -15.85
N LYS A 527 -24.14 11.50 -16.58
CA LYS A 527 -24.39 12.94 -16.80
C LYS A 527 -24.71 13.70 -15.52
N LEU A 528 -23.88 13.54 -14.49
CA LEU A 528 -24.05 14.17 -13.19
C LEU A 528 -24.29 15.69 -13.34
N LYS A 529 -25.44 16.18 -12.83
CA LYS A 529 -25.76 17.59 -12.67
C LYS A 529 -25.63 17.96 -11.20
N ILE A 530 -25.01 19.12 -10.92
CA ILE A 530 -24.85 19.64 -9.56
C ILE A 530 -25.43 21.05 -9.51
N ASP A 531 -26.45 21.22 -8.70
CA ASP A 531 -27.06 22.53 -8.43
C ASP A 531 -26.63 23.00 -7.03
N LYS A 532 -26.33 24.30 -6.91
CA LYS A 532 -25.85 24.88 -5.64
C LYS A 532 -26.77 26.00 -5.18
N HIS A 533 -27.30 25.88 -3.96
CA HIS A 533 -28.27 26.82 -3.37
C HIS A 533 -27.73 27.42 -2.08
N ASN A 534 -27.82 28.72 -1.90
CA ASN A 534 -27.38 29.42 -0.69
C ASN A 534 -25.89 29.18 -0.33
N MET A 535 -25.05 28.87 -1.33
CA MET A 535 -23.64 28.62 -1.12
C MET A 535 -22.74 29.86 -1.28
N GLU A 536 -23.32 31.01 -1.62
CA GLU A 536 -22.60 32.26 -1.80
C GLU A 536 -21.97 32.74 -0.50
N GLY A 537 -20.67 32.99 -0.54
CA GLY A 537 -19.91 33.44 0.63
C GLY A 537 -19.57 32.35 1.67
N ILE A 538 -20.06 31.11 1.51
CA ILE A 538 -19.79 30.03 2.44
C ILE A 538 -18.34 29.54 2.23
N LYS A 539 -17.52 29.68 3.27
CA LYS A 539 -16.10 29.24 3.29
C LYS A 539 -15.87 28.29 4.48
N PRO A 540 -14.89 27.36 4.34
CA PRO A 540 -14.54 26.49 5.46
C PRO A 540 -14.14 27.27 6.73
N PRO A 541 -14.50 26.78 7.95
CA PRO A 541 -15.03 25.45 8.20
C PRO A 541 -16.55 25.36 8.05
N PHE A 542 -17.05 24.24 7.54
CA PHE A 542 -18.46 23.89 7.57
C PHE A 542 -18.66 22.36 7.65
N LEU A 543 -19.83 21.93 8.09
CA LEU A 543 -20.23 20.53 8.14
C LEU A 543 -21.03 20.20 6.89
N VAL A 544 -20.77 19.07 6.27
CA VAL A 544 -21.55 18.54 5.14
C VAL A 544 -22.30 17.30 5.61
N LEU A 545 -23.60 17.25 5.35
CA LEU A 545 -24.46 16.10 5.57
C LEU A 545 -24.99 15.63 4.21
N GLY A 546 -24.68 14.39 3.83
CA GLY A 546 -25.12 13.81 2.55
C GLY A 546 -26.17 12.73 2.74
N THR A 547 -27.08 12.57 1.78
CA THR A 547 -27.93 11.37 1.67
C THR A 547 -27.04 10.15 1.42
N HIS A 548 -27.49 8.96 1.86
CA HIS A 548 -26.65 7.76 1.77
C HIS A 548 -27.38 6.64 1.05
N GLN A 549 -27.31 6.66 -0.27
CA GLN A 549 -28.13 5.84 -1.14
C GLN A 549 -27.42 4.60 -1.67
N SER A 550 -26.15 4.77 -2.10
CA SER A 550 -25.35 3.70 -2.67
C SER A 550 -23.86 4.05 -2.62
N PHE A 551 -23.02 3.12 -3.07
CA PHE A 551 -21.57 3.36 -3.15
C PHE A 551 -21.20 4.54 -4.07
N THR A 552 -22.07 4.94 -4.98
CA THR A 552 -21.93 6.08 -5.89
C THR A 552 -21.80 7.41 -5.16
N ASP A 553 -22.33 7.53 -3.95
CA ASP A 553 -22.27 8.74 -3.11
C ASP A 553 -20.83 9.21 -2.90
N PHE A 554 -19.88 8.26 -2.79
CA PHE A 554 -18.45 8.55 -2.61
C PHE A 554 -17.80 9.13 -3.86
N TYR A 555 -18.43 9.00 -5.04
CA TYR A 555 -17.94 9.61 -6.28
C TYR A 555 -18.57 10.97 -6.53
N VAL A 556 -19.82 11.14 -6.12
CA VAL A 556 -20.59 12.39 -6.32
C VAL A 556 -20.16 13.48 -5.34
N THR A 557 -20.06 13.17 -4.05
CA THR A 557 -19.79 14.16 -3.00
C THR A 557 -18.48 14.95 -3.19
N PRO A 558 -17.33 14.35 -3.57
CA PRO A 558 -16.12 15.13 -3.85
C PRO A 558 -16.27 16.13 -5.00
N LEU A 559 -17.07 15.78 -6.02
CA LEU A 559 -17.37 16.69 -7.14
C LEU A 559 -18.24 17.87 -6.72
N CYS A 560 -19.23 17.63 -5.84
CA CYS A 560 -20.07 18.66 -5.25
C CYS A 560 -19.27 19.69 -4.44
N LEU A 561 -18.24 19.25 -3.73
CA LEU A 561 -17.44 20.08 -2.85
C LEU A 561 -16.25 20.76 -3.53
N ALA A 562 -15.89 20.36 -4.75
CA ALA A 562 -14.77 20.96 -5.47
C ALA A 562 -14.91 22.50 -5.58
N PRO A 563 -13.82 23.26 -5.38
CA PRO A 563 -12.42 22.88 -5.26
C PRO A 563 -11.94 22.57 -3.80
N TYR A 564 -12.81 22.51 -2.84
CA TYR A 564 -12.47 22.31 -1.44
C TYR A 564 -12.09 20.86 -1.14
N ARG A 565 -11.08 20.67 -0.29
CA ARG A 565 -10.65 19.38 0.22
C ARG A 565 -11.36 19.11 1.54
N ALA A 566 -12.04 17.97 1.65
CA ALA A 566 -12.83 17.57 2.80
C ALA A 566 -12.25 16.35 3.52
N ASN A 567 -12.69 16.12 4.75
CA ASN A 567 -12.53 14.86 5.46
C ASN A 567 -13.86 14.11 5.45
N TYR A 568 -13.82 12.79 5.42
CA TYR A 568 -14.99 11.92 5.34
C TYR A 568 -14.99 10.95 6.51
N ILE A 569 -16.16 10.61 7.02
CA ILE A 569 -16.33 9.45 7.91
C ILE A 569 -16.46 8.22 7.02
N SER A 570 -15.72 7.16 7.34
CA SER A 570 -15.80 5.88 6.65
C SER A 570 -15.78 4.74 7.65
N GLU A 571 -16.51 3.70 7.36
CA GLU A 571 -16.49 2.47 8.14
C GLU A 571 -15.15 1.75 8.02
N LEU A 572 -14.75 1.00 9.07
CA LEU A 572 -13.44 0.33 9.11
C LEU A 572 -13.27 -0.73 8.03
N GLU A 573 -14.33 -1.43 7.65
CA GLU A 573 -14.30 -2.43 6.58
C GLU A 573 -13.96 -1.82 5.21
N GLY A 574 -14.41 -0.57 4.97
CA GLY A 574 -14.08 0.15 3.74
C GLY A 574 -12.57 0.33 3.54
N PHE A 575 -11.81 0.42 4.63
CA PHE A 575 -10.34 0.54 4.57
C PHE A 575 -9.66 -0.74 4.04
N GLU A 576 -10.31 -1.90 4.08
CA GLU A 576 -9.73 -3.17 3.62
C GLU A 576 -9.44 -3.15 2.11
N ASN A 577 -10.32 -2.53 1.31
CA ASN A 577 -10.25 -2.58 -0.15
C ASN A 577 -8.98 -1.94 -0.73
N PHE A 578 -8.56 -0.80 -0.20
CA PHE A 578 -7.39 -0.04 -0.69
C PHE A 578 -6.31 0.15 0.37
N GLY A 579 -6.55 -0.31 1.59
CA GLY A 579 -5.65 -0.17 2.74
C GLY A 579 -5.77 1.17 3.47
N GLU A 580 -5.51 1.14 4.78
CA GLU A 580 -5.66 2.29 5.68
C GLU A 580 -4.89 3.53 5.21
N TRP A 581 -3.71 3.35 4.61
CA TRP A 581 -2.89 4.46 4.15
C TRP A 581 -3.60 5.31 3.09
N ILE A 582 -4.18 4.67 2.04
CA ILE A 582 -4.86 5.39 0.95
C ILE A 582 -6.09 6.11 1.48
N TYR A 583 -6.94 5.43 2.26
CA TYR A 583 -8.14 6.06 2.83
C TYR A 583 -7.80 7.26 3.70
N ARG A 584 -6.72 7.19 4.50
CA ARG A 584 -6.26 8.33 5.28
C ARG A 584 -5.70 9.45 4.41
N GLN A 585 -5.04 9.15 3.27
CA GLN A 585 -4.57 10.18 2.32
C GLN A 585 -5.72 10.90 1.61
N VAL A 586 -6.82 10.23 1.36
CA VAL A 586 -8.03 10.88 0.80
C VAL A 586 -8.93 11.50 1.88
N GLY A 587 -8.48 11.53 3.12
CA GLY A 587 -9.11 12.28 4.20
C GLY A 587 -10.10 11.51 5.06
N CYS A 588 -10.17 10.17 4.94
CA CYS A 588 -11.12 9.36 5.71
C CYS A 588 -10.72 9.17 7.18
N LEU A 589 -11.71 9.31 8.06
CA LEU A 589 -11.67 8.95 9.48
C LEU A 589 -12.43 7.63 9.65
N GLY A 590 -11.74 6.61 10.19
CA GLY A 590 -12.37 5.32 10.43
C GLY A 590 -13.23 5.32 11.70
N THR A 591 -14.41 4.71 11.61
CA THR A 591 -15.31 4.48 12.73
C THR A 591 -16.01 3.12 12.59
N ARG A 592 -16.73 2.70 13.63
CA ARG A 592 -17.67 1.59 13.61
C ARG A 592 -19.10 2.13 13.62
N LYS A 593 -20.02 1.45 12.95
CA LYS A 593 -21.43 1.88 12.88
C LYS A 593 -22.14 1.66 14.21
N PHE A 594 -23.09 2.54 14.47
CA PHE A 594 -24.06 2.46 15.57
C PHE A 594 -23.46 2.33 16.99
N ILE A 595 -22.25 2.86 17.23
CA ILE A 595 -21.63 2.94 18.55
C ILE A 595 -21.43 4.40 18.99
N ASN A 596 -21.35 4.60 20.31
CA ASN A 596 -21.03 5.90 20.89
C ASN A 596 -19.52 6.17 20.87
N ASP A 597 -19.00 6.63 19.73
CA ASP A 597 -17.56 6.89 19.54
C ASP A 597 -17.16 8.32 19.93
N GLN A 598 -16.71 8.50 21.16
CA GLN A 598 -16.20 9.79 21.64
C GLN A 598 -14.91 10.23 20.92
N ALA A 599 -14.08 9.30 20.49
CA ALA A 599 -12.85 9.60 19.74
C ALA A 599 -13.20 10.20 18.37
N LEU A 600 -14.24 9.71 17.71
CA LEU A 600 -14.76 10.27 16.46
C LEU A 600 -15.19 11.72 16.64
N ILE A 601 -16.01 12.03 17.68
CA ILE A 601 -16.47 13.39 17.96
C ILE A 601 -15.27 14.33 18.21
N LYS A 602 -14.30 13.88 18.99
CA LYS A 602 -13.05 14.62 19.25
C LYS A 602 -12.28 14.88 17.94
N ASN A 603 -12.23 13.91 17.04
CA ASN A 603 -11.54 14.03 15.76
C ASN A 603 -12.29 14.94 14.78
N ILE A 604 -13.62 14.90 14.73
CA ILE A 604 -14.45 15.84 13.98
C ILE A 604 -14.16 17.28 14.45
N ARG A 605 -14.15 17.52 15.79
CA ARG A 605 -13.81 18.84 16.32
C ARG A 605 -12.40 19.31 15.94
N LYS A 606 -11.40 18.42 15.87
CA LYS A 606 -10.07 18.75 15.37
C LYS A 606 -10.07 19.15 13.89
N VAL A 607 -10.88 18.50 13.05
CA VAL A 607 -11.06 18.89 11.64
C VAL A 607 -11.65 20.28 11.54
N ILE A 608 -12.72 20.56 12.23
CA ILE A 608 -13.39 21.87 12.23
C ILE A 608 -12.46 22.97 12.79
N LYS A 609 -11.75 22.70 13.89
CA LYS A 609 -10.81 23.66 14.51
C LYS A 609 -9.67 24.07 13.57
N ARG A 610 -9.20 23.17 12.69
CA ARG A 610 -8.19 23.49 11.67
C ARG A 610 -8.76 24.12 10.40
N LYS A 611 -10.00 24.63 10.45
CA LYS A 611 -10.75 25.20 9.33
C LYS A 611 -10.95 24.20 8.17
N GLY A 612 -11.20 22.93 8.50
CA GLY A 612 -11.51 21.88 7.54
C GLY A 612 -13.02 21.72 7.33
N ILE A 613 -13.35 20.92 6.30
CA ILE A 613 -14.72 20.47 6.01
C ILE A 613 -14.86 19.03 6.49
N MET A 614 -15.96 18.72 7.16
CA MET A 614 -16.27 17.37 7.57
C MET A 614 -17.53 16.87 6.88
N VAL A 615 -17.44 15.74 6.17
CA VAL A 615 -18.57 15.09 5.51
C VAL A 615 -19.03 13.92 6.35
N ILE A 616 -20.32 13.85 6.58
CA ILE A 616 -21.00 12.79 7.32
C ILE A 616 -22.23 12.35 6.53
N TYR A 617 -22.46 11.05 6.43
CA TYR A 617 -23.70 10.45 5.96
C TYR A 617 -24.51 10.03 7.18
N PRO A 618 -25.51 10.82 7.60
CA PRO A 618 -26.16 10.65 8.90
C PRO A 618 -26.97 9.36 9.01
N GLU A 619 -27.44 8.79 7.90
CA GLU A 619 -28.16 7.53 7.86
C GLU A 619 -27.28 6.33 8.24
N ALA A 620 -25.96 6.44 8.07
CA ALA A 620 -24.94 5.44 8.40
C ALA A 620 -25.12 4.07 7.68
N ARG A 621 -26.04 3.98 6.72
CA ARG A 621 -26.24 2.80 5.86
C ARG A 621 -26.85 3.24 4.53
N TYR A 622 -26.79 2.36 3.52
CA TYR A 622 -27.42 2.61 2.22
C TYR A 622 -28.93 2.45 2.29
N ALA A 623 -29.62 3.16 1.38
CA ALA A 623 -31.06 3.04 1.24
C ALA A 623 -31.49 1.63 0.78
N ASN A 624 -32.41 1.00 1.51
CA ASN A 624 -32.92 -0.32 1.15
C ASN A 624 -33.89 -0.29 -0.04
N VAL A 625 -34.77 0.74 -0.06
CA VAL A 625 -35.84 0.85 -1.09
C VAL A 625 -35.91 2.26 -1.68
N GLY A 626 -34.82 3.01 -1.69
CA GLY A 626 -34.76 4.33 -2.33
C GLY A 626 -35.46 5.46 -1.57
N THR A 627 -35.73 5.27 -0.27
CA THR A 627 -36.22 6.27 0.67
C THR A 627 -35.26 6.41 1.85
N PRO A 628 -35.24 7.57 2.55
CA PRO A 628 -34.29 7.83 3.61
C PRO A 628 -34.51 6.93 4.84
N SER A 629 -33.43 6.65 5.52
CA SER A 629 -33.47 6.09 6.86
C SER A 629 -33.61 7.23 7.89
N GLU A 630 -34.06 6.88 9.10
CA GLU A 630 -34.20 7.87 10.16
C GLU A 630 -32.87 8.51 10.55
N ILE A 631 -32.86 9.84 10.61
CA ILE A 631 -31.67 10.60 11.03
C ILE A 631 -31.65 10.67 12.56
N PRO A 632 -30.62 10.19 13.24
CA PRO A 632 -30.53 10.24 14.69
C PRO A 632 -30.47 11.66 15.24
N LEU A 633 -31.19 11.94 16.34
CA LEU A 633 -31.16 13.23 17.03
C LEU A 633 -29.74 13.64 17.48
N SER A 634 -28.82 12.67 17.60
CA SER A 634 -27.42 12.91 17.92
C SER A 634 -26.70 13.74 16.85
N VAL A 635 -27.15 13.70 15.60
CA VAL A 635 -26.61 14.52 14.51
C VAL A 635 -26.93 16.00 14.74
N ALA A 636 -28.16 16.34 15.12
CA ALA A 636 -28.53 17.71 15.49
C ALA A 636 -27.79 18.21 16.73
N LYS A 637 -27.56 17.35 17.73
CA LYS A 637 -26.70 17.66 18.88
C LYS A 637 -25.24 17.93 18.46
N LEU A 638 -24.72 17.19 17.49
CA LEU A 638 -23.38 17.42 16.93
C LEU A 638 -23.31 18.76 16.19
N VAL A 639 -24.30 19.10 15.37
CA VAL A 639 -24.40 20.41 14.71
C VAL A 639 -24.36 21.55 15.72
N LYS A 640 -25.18 21.47 16.77
CA LYS A 640 -25.22 22.43 17.87
C LYS A 640 -23.89 22.57 18.61
N LEU A 641 -23.15 21.46 18.75
CA LEU A 641 -21.81 21.43 19.36
C LEU A 641 -20.74 22.10 18.48
N LEU A 642 -20.80 21.91 17.16
CA LEU A 642 -19.76 22.40 16.23
C LEU A 642 -19.87 23.88 15.92
N LYS A 643 -21.07 24.43 15.91
CA LYS A 643 -21.36 25.88 15.68
C LYS A 643 -20.78 26.43 14.38
N VAL A 644 -20.88 25.67 13.29
CA VAL A 644 -20.43 26.03 11.96
C VAL A 644 -21.57 25.91 10.95
N PRO A 645 -21.49 26.53 9.78
CA PRO A 645 -22.51 26.34 8.75
C PRO A 645 -22.73 24.88 8.43
N VAL A 646 -23.96 24.51 8.10
CA VAL A 646 -24.33 23.15 7.67
C VAL A 646 -24.78 23.19 6.23
N VAL A 647 -24.13 22.36 5.42
CA VAL A 647 -24.43 22.18 4.00
C VAL A 647 -24.98 20.77 3.83
N THR A 648 -26.12 20.63 3.17
CA THR A 648 -26.66 19.34 2.77
C THR A 648 -26.28 19.04 1.33
N VAL A 649 -26.04 17.76 1.03
CA VAL A 649 -25.86 17.24 -0.31
C VAL A 649 -26.94 16.17 -0.51
N ASN A 650 -28.05 16.56 -1.09
CA ASN A 650 -29.13 15.65 -1.44
C ASN A 650 -28.89 15.11 -2.84
N MET A 651 -28.65 13.79 -2.93
CA MET A 651 -28.30 13.11 -4.17
C MET A 651 -29.49 12.32 -4.66
N GLN A 652 -29.65 12.22 -5.99
CA GLN A 652 -30.75 11.55 -6.68
C GLN A 652 -30.21 10.75 -7.86
N GLY A 653 -30.78 9.57 -8.08
CA GLY A 653 -30.35 8.59 -9.08
C GLY A 653 -29.27 7.64 -8.57
N ASN A 654 -28.59 7.92 -7.47
CA ASN A 654 -27.53 7.10 -6.94
C ASN A 654 -28.03 5.70 -6.54
N TYR A 655 -29.17 5.61 -5.87
CA TYR A 655 -29.84 4.34 -5.56
C TYR A 655 -30.29 3.64 -6.84
N LEU A 656 -30.98 4.33 -7.72
CA LEU A 656 -31.49 3.73 -8.97
C LEU A 656 -30.38 3.13 -9.82
N MET A 657 -29.19 3.72 -9.80
CA MET A 657 -28.04 3.21 -10.56
C MET A 657 -27.55 1.86 -10.03
N SER A 658 -27.48 1.70 -8.71
CA SER A 658 -26.92 0.48 -8.09
C SER A 658 -27.46 0.30 -6.66
N PRO A 659 -28.70 -0.19 -6.49
CA PRO A 659 -29.26 -0.46 -5.17
C PRO A 659 -28.49 -1.57 -4.45
N ILE A 660 -28.45 -1.53 -3.13
CA ILE A 660 -27.65 -2.46 -2.31
C ILE A 660 -28.05 -3.94 -2.47
N TRP A 661 -29.28 -4.21 -2.87
CA TRP A 661 -29.76 -5.55 -3.14
C TRP A 661 -29.48 -6.04 -4.57
N ASN A 662 -29.03 -5.16 -5.48
CA ASN A 662 -28.55 -5.51 -6.82
C ASN A 662 -27.43 -4.55 -7.27
N LEU A 663 -26.19 -4.94 -7.09
CA LEU A 663 -25.01 -4.13 -7.40
C LEU A 663 -24.67 -4.04 -8.91
N LYS A 664 -25.50 -4.62 -9.80
CA LYS A 664 -25.35 -4.44 -11.25
C LYS A 664 -25.67 -2.99 -11.62
N GLU A 665 -24.75 -2.30 -12.30
CA GLU A 665 -24.99 -0.92 -12.74
C GLU A 665 -26.05 -0.83 -13.83
N ARG A 666 -27.06 0.02 -13.62
CA ARG A 666 -28.06 0.39 -14.62
C ARG A 666 -27.57 1.57 -15.46
N LYS A 667 -27.59 1.40 -16.79
CA LYS A 667 -26.87 2.30 -17.72
C LYS A 667 -27.57 3.63 -18.02
N SER A 668 -28.91 3.69 -17.92
CA SER A 668 -29.73 4.84 -18.32
C SER A 668 -29.94 5.89 -17.22
N VAL A 669 -29.44 5.64 -16.02
CA VAL A 669 -29.68 6.49 -14.85
C VAL A 669 -28.87 7.79 -14.95
N LYS A 670 -29.55 8.93 -14.77
CA LYS A 670 -28.93 10.26 -14.66
C LYS A 670 -28.78 10.62 -13.19
N LEU A 671 -27.62 11.15 -12.83
CA LEU A 671 -27.32 11.57 -11.48
C LEU A 671 -27.58 13.08 -11.29
N HIS A 672 -28.13 13.42 -10.16
CA HIS A 672 -28.32 14.81 -9.74
C HIS A 672 -27.91 14.99 -8.28
N ALA A 673 -27.40 16.16 -7.93
CA ALA A 673 -27.04 16.51 -6.56
C ALA A 673 -27.37 17.98 -6.27
N ASP A 674 -28.19 18.22 -5.25
CA ASP A 674 -28.49 19.52 -4.70
C ASP A 674 -27.58 19.81 -3.49
N VAL A 675 -26.79 20.87 -3.61
CA VAL A 675 -25.86 21.32 -2.57
C VAL A 675 -26.41 22.59 -1.93
N THR A 676 -26.94 22.48 -0.74
CA THR A 676 -27.66 23.60 -0.10
C THR A 676 -27.07 23.94 1.27
N CYS A 677 -26.74 25.23 1.50
CA CYS A 677 -26.48 25.67 2.86
C CYS A 677 -27.81 25.88 3.61
N VAL A 678 -28.15 24.95 4.52
CA VAL A 678 -29.41 24.91 5.24
C VAL A 678 -29.40 25.64 6.57
N LEU A 679 -28.24 25.78 7.18
CA LEU A 679 -28.04 26.48 8.46
C LEU A 679 -26.76 27.31 8.40
N SER A 680 -26.86 28.60 8.74
CA SER A 680 -25.68 29.44 8.97
C SER A 680 -25.03 29.11 10.33
N ALA A 681 -23.83 29.61 10.57
CA ALA A 681 -23.15 29.46 11.86
C ALA A 681 -23.95 30.13 13.00
N GLU A 682 -24.72 31.12 12.71
CA GLU A 682 -25.59 31.79 13.70
C GLU A 682 -26.82 30.96 14.01
N ASP A 683 -27.47 30.40 12.99
CA ASP A 683 -28.66 29.52 13.19
C ASP A 683 -28.29 28.33 14.06
N THR A 684 -27.13 27.73 13.84
CA THR A 684 -26.68 26.59 14.66
C THR A 684 -26.46 26.95 16.14
N LYS A 685 -26.23 28.21 16.45
CA LYS A 685 -26.14 28.68 17.86
C LYS A 685 -27.50 29.02 18.46
N GLN A 686 -28.42 29.59 17.69
CA GLN A 686 -29.68 30.12 18.17
C GLN A 686 -30.80 29.05 18.24
N GLN A 687 -30.92 28.22 17.22
CA GLN A 687 -31.98 27.23 17.10
C GLN A 687 -31.88 26.10 18.14
N SER A 688 -33.01 25.53 18.50
CA SER A 688 -33.06 24.35 19.36
C SER A 688 -32.55 23.11 18.64
N VAL A 689 -32.20 22.06 19.38
CA VAL A 689 -31.78 20.78 18.80
C VAL A 689 -32.90 20.15 17.97
N GLN A 690 -34.14 20.33 18.39
CA GLN A 690 -35.35 19.82 17.73
C GLN A 690 -35.59 20.54 16.38
N ASP A 691 -35.44 21.86 16.36
CA ASP A 691 -35.60 22.64 15.14
C ASP A 691 -34.49 22.30 14.13
N ILE A 692 -33.25 22.20 14.60
CA ILE A 692 -32.13 21.73 13.77
C ILE A 692 -32.43 20.35 13.19
N HIS A 693 -32.91 19.41 14.05
CA HIS A 693 -33.24 18.06 13.61
C HIS A 693 -34.32 18.05 12.52
N LYS A 694 -35.38 18.84 12.70
CA LYS A 694 -36.47 18.99 11.71
C LYS A 694 -35.93 19.50 10.38
N ILE A 695 -35.13 20.57 10.37
CA ILE A 695 -34.52 21.14 9.16
C ILE A 695 -33.64 20.10 8.44
N LEU A 696 -32.84 19.35 9.19
CA LEU A 696 -31.99 18.31 8.60
C LEU A 696 -32.79 17.18 7.97
N THR A 697 -33.86 16.72 8.64
CA THR A 697 -34.74 15.66 8.14
C THR A 697 -35.41 16.08 6.85
N GLU A 698 -35.97 17.31 6.82
CA GLU A 698 -36.63 17.86 5.63
C GLU A 698 -35.65 18.07 4.45
N SER A 699 -34.43 18.53 4.74
CA SER A 699 -33.44 18.81 3.70
C SER A 699 -32.73 17.59 3.11
N LEU A 700 -32.76 16.47 3.82
CA LEU A 700 -32.19 15.19 3.39
C LEU A 700 -33.24 14.15 3.02
N ASP A 701 -34.50 14.60 2.90
CA ASP A 701 -35.62 13.77 2.41
C ASP A 701 -35.48 13.50 0.90
N TYR A 702 -35.73 12.27 0.50
CA TYR A 702 -35.69 11.84 -0.90
C TYR A 702 -36.57 10.63 -1.14
N ASP A 703 -36.99 10.49 -2.41
CA ASP A 703 -37.76 9.36 -2.89
C ASP A 703 -37.32 9.05 -4.33
N GLU A 704 -36.49 8.05 -4.47
CA GLU A 704 -35.83 7.72 -5.73
C GLU A 704 -36.79 7.20 -6.79
N TYR A 705 -37.81 6.44 -6.42
CA TYR A 705 -38.82 5.99 -7.39
C TYR A 705 -39.77 7.12 -7.84
N ARG A 706 -40.07 8.07 -6.96
CA ARG A 706 -40.78 9.29 -7.34
C ARG A 706 -39.92 10.12 -8.27
N TYR A 707 -38.64 10.32 -7.93
CA TYR A 707 -37.69 11.02 -8.78
C TYR A 707 -37.55 10.37 -10.17
N GLN A 708 -37.54 9.02 -10.23
CA GLN A 708 -37.52 8.26 -11.49
C GLN A 708 -38.74 8.59 -12.36
N ARG A 709 -39.93 8.55 -11.80
CA ARG A 709 -41.19 8.83 -12.51
C ARG A 709 -41.31 10.28 -12.96
N ASP A 710 -41.03 11.23 -12.06
CA ASP A 710 -41.14 12.66 -12.33
C ASP A 710 -40.18 13.12 -13.45
N ASN A 711 -39.04 12.43 -13.58
CA ASN A 711 -38.06 12.69 -14.63
C ASN A 711 -38.19 11.76 -15.85
N ASN A 712 -39.23 10.93 -15.89
CA ASN A 712 -39.45 9.92 -16.93
C ASN A 712 -38.18 9.12 -17.25
N MET A 713 -37.51 8.65 -16.19
CA MET A 713 -36.22 7.97 -16.30
C MET A 713 -36.43 6.47 -16.55
N VAL A 714 -36.44 6.08 -17.81
CA VAL A 714 -36.66 4.71 -18.27
C VAL A 714 -35.48 3.82 -17.96
N ILE A 715 -35.67 2.79 -17.14
CA ILE A 715 -34.69 1.75 -16.80
C ILE A 715 -35.16 0.42 -17.45
N ALA A 716 -34.67 0.17 -18.65
CA ALA A 716 -35.07 -0.97 -19.47
C ALA A 716 -34.26 -2.26 -19.20
N ASP A 717 -33.33 -2.22 -18.20
CA ASP A 717 -32.51 -3.39 -17.88
C ASP A 717 -33.37 -4.57 -17.45
N ASP A 718 -33.12 -5.76 -18.03
CA ASP A 718 -33.85 -6.98 -17.81
C ASP A 718 -33.67 -7.62 -16.42
N PHE A 719 -32.74 -7.14 -15.65
CA PHE A 719 -32.43 -7.54 -14.26
C PHE A 719 -32.97 -6.55 -13.21
N ARG A 720 -33.85 -5.60 -13.55
CA ARG A 720 -34.23 -4.48 -12.69
C ARG A 720 -34.93 -4.87 -11.38
N ALA A 721 -35.58 -6.04 -11.33
CA ALA A 721 -36.20 -6.57 -10.12
C ALA A 721 -35.36 -7.65 -9.41
N GLU A 722 -34.25 -8.13 -10.00
CA GLU A 722 -33.41 -9.16 -9.37
C GLU A 722 -32.86 -8.70 -8.03
N GLY A 723 -33.10 -9.48 -6.97
CA GLY A 723 -32.66 -9.16 -5.59
C GLY A 723 -33.69 -8.38 -4.77
N LEU A 724 -34.77 -7.84 -5.38
CA LEU A 724 -35.79 -7.04 -4.66
C LEU A 724 -36.53 -7.84 -3.57
N HIS A 725 -36.56 -9.19 -3.66
CA HIS A 725 -37.09 -10.07 -2.64
C HIS A 725 -36.31 -10.06 -1.31
N LEU A 726 -35.14 -9.47 -1.30
CA LEU A 726 -34.28 -9.38 -0.10
C LEU A 726 -34.77 -8.27 0.85
N PRO A 727 -34.99 -7.01 0.39
CA PRO A 727 -35.67 -6.01 1.20
C PRO A 727 -37.17 -6.27 1.34
N LEU A 728 -37.86 -6.86 0.34
CA LEU A 728 -39.30 -7.20 0.38
C LEU A 728 -39.45 -8.70 0.66
N TYR A 729 -39.34 -9.10 1.90
CA TYR A 729 -39.25 -10.50 2.32
C TYR A 729 -40.58 -11.16 2.66
N LYS A 730 -41.65 -10.35 2.93
CA LYS A 730 -42.98 -10.80 3.32
C LYS A 730 -43.99 -10.61 2.18
N CYS A 731 -44.71 -11.64 1.85
CA CYS A 731 -45.67 -11.60 0.74
C CYS A 731 -46.88 -10.71 1.11
N ILE A 732 -47.12 -9.68 0.31
CA ILE A 732 -48.20 -8.73 0.51
C ILE A 732 -49.59 -9.29 0.24
N CYS A 733 -49.69 -10.53 -0.31
CA CYS A 733 -50.98 -11.19 -0.53
C CYS A 733 -51.30 -12.24 0.52
N CYS A 734 -50.34 -13.10 0.90
CA CYS A 734 -50.60 -14.20 1.83
C CYS A 734 -49.94 -14.05 3.21
N GLY A 735 -49.17 -12.95 3.44
CA GLY A 735 -48.48 -12.66 4.69
C GLY A 735 -47.30 -13.58 5.02
N LYS A 736 -47.00 -14.59 4.17
CA LYS A 736 -45.91 -15.51 4.45
C LYS A 736 -44.53 -14.84 4.23
N GLU A 737 -43.62 -15.05 5.17
CA GLU A 737 -42.29 -14.55 5.14
C GLU A 737 -41.31 -15.49 4.45
N PHE A 738 -40.20 -14.94 3.89
CA PHE A 738 -39.07 -15.66 3.32
C PHE A 738 -39.43 -16.58 2.13
N LYS A 739 -40.56 -16.31 1.48
CA LYS A 739 -41.02 -17.07 0.29
C LYS A 739 -41.09 -16.23 -0.97
N MET A 740 -40.53 -14.99 -0.90
CA MET A 740 -40.39 -14.14 -2.09
C MET A 740 -39.15 -14.56 -2.87
N ILE A 741 -39.27 -14.60 -4.20
CA ILE A 741 -38.20 -14.87 -5.16
C ILE A 741 -38.24 -13.83 -6.29
N THR A 742 -37.14 -13.59 -6.95
CA THR A 742 -37.07 -12.65 -8.09
C THR A 742 -36.36 -13.28 -9.27
N THR A 743 -36.82 -12.95 -10.47
CA THR A 743 -36.20 -13.37 -11.73
C THR A 743 -36.42 -12.26 -12.77
N GLY A 744 -35.32 -11.68 -13.27
CA GLY A 744 -35.37 -10.65 -14.29
C GLY A 744 -36.14 -9.40 -13.83
N THR A 745 -37.36 -9.22 -14.32
CA THR A 745 -38.25 -8.09 -14.03
C THR A 745 -39.39 -8.43 -13.06
N GLU A 746 -39.44 -9.67 -12.57
CA GLU A 746 -40.55 -10.14 -11.74
C GLU A 746 -40.13 -10.45 -10.31
N ILE A 747 -40.99 -10.12 -9.35
CA ILE A 747 -40.99 -10.60 -7.98
C ILE A 747 -42.20 -11.48 -7.74
N LYS A 748 -42.03 -12.67 -7.17
CA LYS A 748 -43.08 -13.67 -7.02
C LYS A 748 -43.02 -14.36 -5.66
N CYS A 749 -44.17 -14.69 -5.11
CA CYS A 749 -44.28 -15.53 -3.91
C CYS A 749 -44.33 -17.01 -4.30
N ASP A 750 -43.36 -17.82 -3.85
CA ASP A 750 -43.33 -19.26 -4.09
C ASP A 750 -44.42 -20.04 -3.33
N SER A 751 -45.01 -19.44 -2.30
CA SER A 751 -46.06 -20.06 -1.49
C SER A 751 -47.48 -19.95 -2.06
N CYS A 752 -47.88 -18.75 -2.48
CA CYS A 752 -49.26 -18.50 -3.00
C CYS A 752 -49.29 -18.23 -4.50
N GLY A 753 -48.15 -18.11 -5.16
CA GLY A 753 -48.04 -17.83 -6.59
C GLY A 753 -48.30 -16.37 -6.98
N ALA A 754 -48.51 -15.45 -6.02
CA ALA A 754 -48.68 -14.03 -6.31
C ALA A 754 -47.43 -13.48 -7.02
N GLY A 755 -47.59 -12.86 -8.17
CA GLY A 755 -46.51 -12.29 -8.98
C GLY A 755 -46.74 -10.84 -9.34
N PHE A 756 -45.65 -10.08 -9.40
CA PHE A 756 -45.62 -8.67 -9.76
C PHE A 756 -44.49 -8.41 -10.75
N GLU A 757 -44.78 -7.67 -11.80
CA GLU A 757 -43.82 -7.23 -12.79
C GLU A 757 -43.41 -5.78 -12.53
N MET A 758 -42.12 -5.53 -12.44
CA MET A 758 -41.58 -4.19 -12.34
C MET A 758 -41.48 -3.55 -13.71
N ASP A 759 -42.17 -2.43 -13.93
CA ASP A 759 -42.06 -1.67 -15.16
C ASP A 759 -40.73 -0.89 -15.25
N GLU A 760 -40.55 -0.20 -16.38
CA GLU A 760 -39.34 0.58 -16.64
C GLU A 760 -39.26 1.89 -15.81
N LEU A 761 -40.32 2.26 -15.09
CA LEU A 761 -40.42 3.43 -14.21
C LEU A 761 -40.45 3.04 -12.72
N GLY A 762 -40.22 1.75 -12.41
CA GLY A 762 -40.08 1.25 -11.04
C GLY A 762 -41.41 0.94 -10.33
N THR A 763 -42.53 0.88 -11.05
CA THR A 763 -43.83 0.47 -10.50
C THR A 763 -43.97 -1.06 -10.59
N LEU A 764 -44.56 -1.68 -9.58
CA LEU A 764 -44.87 -3.10 -9.57
C LEU A 764 -46.34 -3.30 -9.99
N HIS A 765 -46.55 -3.96 -11.14
CA HIS A 765 -47.86 -4.32 -11.67
C HIS A 765 -48.21 -5.76 -11.30
N LYS A 766 -49.32 -5.94 -10.64
CA LYS A 766 -49.82 -7.24 -10.21
C LYS A 766 -50.23 -8.08 -11.41
N LYS A 767 -49.74 -9.32 -11.47
CA LYS A 767 -50.06 -10.28 -12.53
C LYS A 767 -50.99 -11.44 -12.10
N SER A 768 -51.39 -11.44 -10.86
CA SER A 768 -52.11 -12.56 -10.23
C SER A 768 -53.46 -12.12 -9.66
N SER A 769 -54.39 -13.07 -9.45
CA SER A 769 -55.72 -12.78 -8.96
C SER A 769 -55.84 -12.68 -7.43
N GLN A 770 -54.76 -12.90 -6.67
CA GLN A 770 -54.80 -12.84 -5.21
C GLN A 770 -55.07 -11.40 -4.73
N GLU A 771 -55.85 -11.23 -3.69
CA GLU A 771 -56.08 -9.93 -3.07
C GLU A 771 -54.86 -9.44 -2.30
N LEU A 772 -54.70 -8.13 -2.21
CA LEU A 772 -53.62 -7.50 -1.44
C LEU A 772 -54.09 -7.32 0.01
N LEU A 773 -53.21 -7.55 0.95
CA LEU A 773 -53.43 -7.24 2.37
C LEU A 773 -53.46 -5.73 2.62
N LEU A 774 -52.86 -4.94 1.75
CA LEU A 774 -52.99 -3.49 1.67
C LEU A 774 -54.25 -3.14 0.87
N SER A 775 -55.41 -3.04 1.51
CA SER A 775 -56.73 -2.92 0.88
C SER A 775 -56.97 -1.63 0.07
N ASP A 776 -56.16 -0.57 0.28
CA ASP A 776 -56.36 0.74 -0.31
C ASP A 776 -55.57 0.98 -1.59
N LYS A 777 -54.74 0.01 -1.98
CA LYS A 777 -53.88 0.08 -3.16
C LYS A 777 -54.48 -0.78 -4.28
N GLY A 778 -54.54 -0.22 -5.47
CA GLY A 778 -54.98 -0.95 -6.68
C GLY A 778 -53.97 -1.98 -7.14
N ASP A 779 -54.03 -2.39 -8.42
CA ASP A 779 -53.10 -3.36 -9.02
C ASP A 779 -51.67 -2.84 -9.24
N GLU A 780 -51.44 -1.57 -8.95
CA GLU A 780 -50.13 -0.90 -9.00
C GLU A 780 -49.59 -0.68 -7.61
N LEU A 781 -48.43 -1.31 -7.32
CA LEU A 781 -47.78 -1.20 -6.01
C LEU A 781 -46.55 -0.33 -6.09
N TYR A 782 -46.45 0.51 -5.09
CA TYR A 782 -45.24 1.31 -4.85
C TYR A 782 -44.28 0.61 -3.90
N ILE A 783 -43.01 0.42 -4.29
CA ILE A 783 -42.03 -0.37 -3.53
C ILE A 783 -41.86 0.12 -2.10
N PRO A 784 -41.70 1.44 -1.81
CA PRO A 784 -41.65 1.94 -0.46
C PRO A 784 -42.88 1.64 0.39
N ASP A 785 -44.10 1.68 -0.19
CA ASP A 785 -45.33 1.35 0.54
C ASP A 785 -45.35 -0.12 1.02
N TRP A 786 -44.90 -1.06 0.17
CA TRP A 786 -44.75 -2.45 0.55
C TRP A 786 -43.74 -2.61 1.71
N TYR A 787 -42.61 -1.93 1.61
CA TYR A 787 -41.55 -1.94 2.64
C TYR A 787 -42.03 -1.37 3.98
N ASP A 788 -42.82 -0.28 3.96
CA ASP A 788 -43.39 0.32 5.16
C ASP A 788 -44.47 -0.58 5.77
N TRP A 789 -45.28 -1.27 4.96
CA TRP A 789 -46.22 -2.26 5.47
C TRP A 789 -45.52 -3.44 6.15
N GLU A 790 -44.40 -3.91 5.64
CA GLU A 790 -43.59 -4.94 6.31
C GLU A 790 -43.06 -4.44 7.66
N ARG A 791 -42.66 -3.16 7.74
CA ARG A 791 -42.24 -2.51 8.99
C ARG A 791 -43.36 -2.49 10.01
N GLU A 792 -44.58 -2.10 9.59
CA GLU A 792 -45.75 -2.11 10.46
C GLU A 792 -46.07 -3.51 10.99
N CYS A 793 -46.00 -4.54 10.15
CA CYS A 793 -46.19 -5.94 10.58
C CYS A 793 -45.19 -6.33 11.69
N VAL A 794 -43.92 -5.93 11.58
CA VAL A 794 -42.90 -6.24 12.60
C VAL A 794 -43.19 -5.46 13.90
N ASN A 795 -43.65 -4.21 13.79
CA ASN A 795 -44.02 -3.42 14.97
C ASN A 795 -45.20 -4.08 15.72
N GLU A 796 -46.21 -4.57 14.99
CA GLU A 796 -47.33 -5.31 15.54
C GLU A 796 -46.88 -6.63 16.21
N GLU A 797 -45.98 -7.39 15.59
CA GLU A 797 -45.40 -8.61 16.19
C GLU A 797 -44.69 -8.30 17.52
N ILE A 798 -43.97 -7.17 17.59
CA ILE A 798 -43.28 -6.72 18.82
C ILE A 798 -44.29 -6.29 19.88
N ASP A 799 -45.33 -5.57 19.51
CA ASP A 799 -46.36 -5.10 20.45
C ASP A 799 -47.22 -6.25 20.99
N ALA A 800 -47.46 -7.28 20.20
CA ALA A 800 -48.10 -8.53 20.60
C ALA A 800 -47.17 -9.43 21.46
N GLY A 801 -45.88 -9.17 21.50
CA GLY A 801 -44.90 -9.99 22.22
C GLY A 801 -44.54 -11.29 21.48
N GLU A 802 -44.86 -11.36 20.19
CA GLU A 802 -44.66 -12.56 19.31
C GLU A 802 -43.30 -12.52 18.58
N TYR A 803 -42.65 -11.34 18.52
CA TYR A 803 -41.38 -11.22 17.85
C TYR A 803 -40.26 -12.00 18.56
N GLY A 804 -39.53 -12.83 17.81
CA GLY A 804 -38.35 -13.51 18.30
C GLY A 804 -37.56 -14.15 17.16
N LEU A 805 -36.24 -14.04 17.22
CA LEU A 805 -35.29 -14.71 16.35
C LEU A 805 -34.33 -15.51 17.20
N ASP A 806 -34.10 -16.76 16.87
CA ASP A 806 -33.15 -17.64 17.56
C ASP A 806 -32.57 -18.64 16.56
N ILE A 807 -31.36 -18.37 16.07
CA ILE A 807 -30.77 -19.13 14.95
C ILE A 807 -29.28 -19.37 15.15
N ARG A 808 -28.79 -20.42 14.50
CA ARG A 808 -27.35 -20.65 14.30
C ARG A 808 -26.81 -19.73 13.22
N VAL A 809 -25.62 -19.20 13.50
CA VAL A 809 -24.97 -18.23 12.64
C VAL A 809 -23.47 -18.52 12.50
N LYS A 810 -22.89 -18.13 11.37
CA LYS A 810 -21.44 -18.02 11.17
C LYS A 810 -21.03 -16.60 11.51
N ILE A 811 -19.92 -16.44 12.26
CA ILE A 811 -19.51 -15.14 12.78
C ILE A 811 -18.07 -14.84 12.38
N GLU A 812 -17.83 -13.63 11.89
CA GLU A 812 -16.51 -13.07 11.65
C GLU A 812 -16.38 -11.76 12.42
N ALA A 813 -15.28 -11.56 13.13
CA ALA A 813 -14.99 -10.31 13.82
C ALA A 813 -13.97 -9.46 13.04
N LEU A 814 -14.16 -8.14 13.03
CA LEU A 814 -13.20 -7.18 12.47
C LEU A 814 -12.60 -6.31 13.59
N PRO A 815 -11.44 -6.70 14.17
CA PRO A 815 -10.78 -5.94 15.24
C PRO A 815 -10.10 -4.65 14.77
N ASN A 816 -9.73 -4.58 13.49
CA ASN A 816 -9.02 -3.45 12.87
C ASN A 816 -9.60 -3.14 11.49
N SER A 817 -8.85 -2.51 10.61
CA SER A 817 -9.31 -2.08 9.28
C SER A 817 -8.97 -3.06 8.15
N PHE A 818 -8.43 -4.26 8.42
CA PHE A 818 -7.93 -5.14 7.37
C PHE A 818 -7.96 -6.64 7.65
N ASN A 819 -8.32 -7.08 8.85
CA ASN A 819 -8.33 -8.50 9.22
C ASN A 819 -9.67 -8.96 9.74
N PHE A 820 -10.36 -9.80 8.98
CA PHE A 820 -11.48 -10.58 9.48
C PHE A 820 -10.98 -11.80 10.23
N VAL A 821 -11.47 -11.99 11.45
CA VAL A 821 -11.17 -13.15 12.30
C VAL A 821 -12.37 -14.07 12.27
N ASP A 822 -12.16 -15.31 11.86
CA ASP A 822 -13.20 -16.34 11.93
C ASP A 822 -13.44 -16.69 13.41
N CYS A 823 -14.66 -16.39 13.89
CA CYS A 823 -15.14 -16.73 15.23
C CYS A 823 -15.95 -18.05 15.24
N GLY A 824 -15.96 -18.79 14.13
CA GLY A 824 -16.65 -20.06 14.04
C GLY A 824 -18.17 -19.95 13.94
N GLU A 825 -18.86 -21.02 14.27
CA GLU A 825 -20.30 -21.05 14.39
C GLU A 825 -20.73 -20.57 15.78
N GLY A 826 -21.86 -19.89 15.86
CA GLY A 826 -22.43 -19.36 17.08
C GLY A 826 -23.94 -19.29 17.01
N ARG A 827 -24.53 -18.54 17.91
CA ARG A 827 -25.97 -18.36 18.01
C ARG A 827 -26.33 -16.89 18.12
N LEU A 828 -27.32 -16.45 17.38
CA LEU A 828 -27.91 -15.12 17.45
C LEU A 828 -29.33 -15.24 17.98
N VAL A 829 -29.60 -14.60 19.11
CA VAL A 829 -30.94 -14.42 19.65
C VAL A 829 -31.27 -12.94 19.56
N HIS A 830 -32.47 -12.59 19.03
CA HIS A 830 -32.98 -11.23 19.03
C HIS A 830 -34.45 -11.23 19.44
N ASN A 831 -34.76 -10.54 20.51
CA ASN A 831 -36.08 -10.48 21.07
C ASN A 831 -36.31 -9.12 21.75
N LEU A 832 -37.36 -8.99 22.57
CA LEU A 832 -37.72 -7.76 23.29
C LEU A 832 -36.62 -7.21 24.21
N ASN A 833 -35.66 -8.06 24.60
CA ASN A 833 -34.52 -7.67 25.44
C ASN A 833 -33.28 -7.24 24.62
N GLY A 834 -33.39 -7.24 23.29
CA GLY A 834 -32.26 -6.91 22.38
C GLY A 834 -31.56 -8.15 21.82
N PHE A 835 -30.25 -8.04 21.55
CA PHE A 835 -29.47 -9.13 21.01
C PHE A 835 -28.63 -9.85 22.05
N ASP A 836 -28.60 -11.18 21.94
CA ASP A 836 -27.60 -12.04 22.57
C ASP A 836 -26.81 -12.76 21.47
N LEU A 837 -25.53 -12.44 21.33
CA LEU A 837 -24.60 -13.05 20.38
C LEU A 837 -23.66 -13.99 21.10
N THR A 838 -23.83 -15.30 20.94
CA THR A 838 -22.92 -16.32 21.47
C THR A 838 -21.94 -16.74 20.39
N PHE A 839 -20.64 -16.65 20.67
CA PHE A 839 -19.59 -16.92 19.70
C PHE A 839 -18.29 -17.35 20.39
N TYR A 840 -17.37 -17.93 19.62
CA TYR A 840 -16.02 -18.20 20.09
C TYR A 840 -15.18 -16.91 20.06
N ASN A 841 -14.86 -16.41 21.26
CA ASN A 841 -14.07 -15.20 21.40
C ASN A 841 -12.59 -15.51 21.18
N TYR A 842 -12.07 -15.10 20.04
CA TYR A 842 -10.68 -15.28 19.62
C TYR A 842 -9.64 -14.59 20.52
N ARG A 843 -10.04 -13.69 21.42
CA ARG A 843 -9.16 -13.00 22.39
C ARG A 843 -8.97 -13.80 23.65
N THR A 844 -10.02 -14.44 24.13
CA THR A 844 -10.06 -15.21 25.38
C THR A 844 -9.97 -16.70 25.16
N ASP A 845 -10.08 -17.16 23.90
CA ASP A 845 -10.13 -18.57 23.47
C ASP A 845 -11.27 -19.34 24.17
N LYS A 846 -12.44 -18.72 24.36
CA LYS A 846 -13.61 -19.30 25.00
C LYS A 846 -14.90 -18.92 24.27
N MET A 847 -15.95 -19.73 24.49
CA MET A 847 -17.31 -19.33 24.11
C MET A 847 -17.78 -18.24 25.05
N GLU A 848 -18.28 -17.13 24.48
CA GLU A 848 -18.81 -15.99 25.23
C GLU A 848 -20.12 -15.53 24.63
N THR A 849 -20.95 -14.90 25.42
CA THR A 849 -22.17 -14.25 24.97
C THR A 849 -22.08 -12.75 25.22
N LEU A 850 -22.27 -11.96 24.14
CA LEU A 850 -22.38 -10.50 24.23
C LEU A 850 -23.86 -10.11 24.20
N HIS A 851 -24.28 -9.30 25.15
CA HIS A 851 -25.62 -8.74 25.20
C HIS A 851 -25.60 -7.31 24.67
N PHE A 852 -26.52 -7.00 23.72
CA PHE A 852 -26.75 -5.65 23.19
C PHE A 852 -28.19 -5.23 23.55
N ALA A 853 -28.33 -4.37 24.54
CA ALA A 853 -29.64 -3.89 24.98
C ALA A 853 -30.32 -3.02 23.90
N PRO A 854 -31.65 -3.02 23.77
CA PRO A 854 -32.40 -2.30 22.74
C PRO A 854 -31.98 -0.82 22.62
N LYS A 855 -31.89 -0.09 23.73
CA LYS A 855 -31.55 1.35 23.76
C LYS A 855 -30.07 1.63 23.46
N SER A 856 -29.20 0.62 23.49
CA SER A 856 -27.78 0.76 23.12
C SER A 856 -27.52 0.56 21.62
N THR A 857 -28.46 -0.07 20.91
CA THR A 857 -28.35 -0.40 19.49
C THR A 857 -29.52 0.22 18.73
N ILE A 858 -29.35 1.48 18.31
CA ILE A 858 -30.42 2.26 17.68
C ILE A 858 -30.82 1.76 16.28
N SER A 859 -29.94 1.09 15.60
CA SER A 859 -30.14 0.43 14.32
C SER A 859 -28.98 -0.53 14.07
N ILE A 860 -29.07 -1.32 13.02
CA ILE A 860 -28.01 -2.23 12.55
C ILE A 860 -27.66 -1.97 11.10
N HIS A 861 -26.45 -2.37 10.72
CA HIS A 861 -26.06 -2.37 9.32
C HIS A 861 -26.50 -3.70 8.67
N THR A 862 -27.18 -3.57 7.56
CA THR A 862 -27.75 -4.68 6.77
C THR A 862 -27.03 -4.79 5.45
N GLU A 863 -26.66 -6.00 5.05
CA GLU A 863 -26.09 -6.33 3.76
C GLU A 863 -26.82 -7.53 3.17
N TYR A 864 -27.10 -7.49 1.88
CA TYR A 864 -27.86 -8.54 1.22
C TYR A 864 -27.01 -9.60 0.54
N ASP A 865 -25.80 -9.26 0.13
CA ASP A 865 -24.78 -10.21 -0.37
C ASP A 865 -23.37 -9.75 0.00
N TYR A 866 -23.06 -9.79 1.31
CA TYR A 866 -21.79 -9.30 1.81
C TYR A 866 -20.63 -10.23 1.43
N ARG A 867 -19.72 -9.75 0.59
CA ARG A 867 -18.54 -10.48 0.10
C ARG A 867 -18.87 -11.81 -0.62
N GLY A 868 -20.06 -11.94 -1.23
CA GLY A 868 -20.53 -13.15 -1.89
C GLY A 868 -20.90 -14.29 -0.92
N LYS A 869 -21.22 -13.95 0.35
CA LYS A 869 -21.60 -14.90 1.41
C LYS A 869 -23.09 -14.85 1.75
N GLY A 870 -23.87 -14.03 1.03
CA GLY A 870 -25.29 -13.83 1.29
C GLY A 870 -25.58 -12.74 2.31
N GLN A 871 -26.80 -12.77 2.87
CA GLN A 871 -27.26 -11.78 3.82
C GLN A 871 -26.41 -11.73 5.08
N CYS A 872 -26.18 -10.53 5.60
CA CYS A 872 -25.39 -10.30 6.78
C CYS A 872 -25.97 -9.12 7.59
N VAL A 873 -25.92 -9.22 8.91
CA VAL A 873 -26.10 -8.08 9.82
C VAL A 873 -24.85 -7.87 10.63
N THR A 874 -24.59 -6.63 11.04
CA THR A 874 -23.42 -6.33 11.86
C THR A 874 -23.80 -5.78 13.23
N LEU A 875 -23.11 -6.29 14.25
CA LEU A 875 -23.13 -5.75 15.60
C LEU A 875 -21.74 -5.24 15.97
N SER A 876 -21.66 -4.02 16.48
CA SER A 876 -20.37 -3.41 16.82
C SER A 876 -20.20 -3.16 18.31
N THR A 877 -19.01 -3.46 18.81
CA THR A 877 -18.50 -2.99 20.10
C THR A 877 -17.44 -1.91 19.88
N MET A 878 -16.82 -1.41 20.95
CA MET A 878 -15.70 -0.47 20.81
C MET A 878 -14.46 -1.11 20.16
N ASP A 879 -14.31 -2.41 20.28
CA ASP A 879 -13.10 -3.14 19.85
C ASP A 879 -13.30 -3.98 18.59
N ASP A 880 -14.52 -4.47 18.35
CA ASP A 880 -14.82 -5.36 17.22
C ASP A 880 -16.12 -4.97 16.51
N THR A 881 -16.18 -5.24 15.21
CA THR A 881 -17.45 -5.36 14.46
C THR A 881 -17.64 -6.82 14.10
N PHE A 882 -18.77 -7.39 14.51
CA PHE A 882 -19.16 -8.77 14.23
C PHE A 882 -20.05 -8.80 12.99
N PHE A 883 -19.62 -9.58 11.99
CA PHE A 883 -20.38 -9.86 10.78
C PHE A 883 -21.04 -11.21 10.95
N ILE A 884 -22.36 -11.24 10.88
CA ILE A 884 -23.20 -12.36 11.31
C ILE A 884 -23.96 -12.87 10.09
N TYR A 885 -23.67 -14.09 9.67
CA TYR A 885 -24.26 -14.76 8.51
C TYR A 885 -25.15 -15.90 8.97
N PRO A 886 -26.37 -16.07 8.39
CA PRO A 886 -27.26 -17.16 8.76
C PRO A 886 -26.72 -18.51 8.32
N LEU A 887 -26.97 -19.55 9.13
CA LEU A 887 -26.78 -20.96 8.80
C LEU A 887 -28.10 -21.70 8.69
N GLU A 888 -29.23 -21.04 8.95
CA GLU A 888 -30.58 -21.60 8.97
C GLU A 888 -31.57 -20.65 8.27
N ASP A 889 -32.72 -21.19 7.88
CA ASP A 889 -33.81 -20.39 7.35
C ASP A 889 -34.45 -19.52 8.46
N GLY A 890 -35.17 -18.47 8.06
CA GLY A 890 -35.82 -17.56 9.01
C GLY A 890 -35.04 -16.29 9.33
N PHE A 891 -33.87 -16.11 8.72
CA PHE A 891 -33.10 -14.87 8.81
C PHE A 891 -33.46 -13.93 7.66
N ASN A 892 -33.76 -12.68 7.99
CA ASN A 892 -33.79 -11.61 7.01
C ASN A 892 -33.25 -10.31 7.64
N ALA A 893 -32.29 -9.70 6.98
CA ALA A 893 -31.60 -8.51 7.45
C ALA A 893 -32.56 -7.32 7.62
N THR A 894 -33.56 -7.17 6.73
CA THR A 894 -34.56 -6.11 6.82
C THR A 894 -35.48 -6.30 8.03
N LYS A 895 -35.99 -7.50 8.29
CA LYS A 895 -36.83 -7.80 9.45
C LYS A 895 -36.10 -7.49 10.77
N ILE A 896 -34.86 -7.92 10.88
CA ILE A 896 -34.02 -7.67 12.07
C ILE A 896 -33.78 -6.17 12.25
N GLN A 897 -33.58 -5.44 11.17
CA GLN A 897 -33.44 -3.99 11.19
C GLN A 897 -34.69 -3.30 11.72
N PHE A 898 -35.86 -3.62 11.18
CA PHE A 898 -37.13 -3.05 11.62
C PHE A 898 -37.36 -3.25 13.11
N ALA A 899 -37.15 -4.49 13.57
CA ALA A 899 -37.28 -4.84 14.97
C ALA A 899 -36.31 -4.06 15.86
N THR A 900 -35.04 -3.95 15.43
CA THR A 900 -34.02 -3.20 16.19
C THR A 900 -34.39 -1.73 16.34
N GLU A 901 -34.85 -1.09 15.25
CA GLU A 901 -35.23 0.33 15.24
C GLU A 901 -36.47 0.60 16.08
N TYR A 902 -37.45 -0.29 16.06
CA TYR A 902 -38.66 -0.15 16.85
C TYR A 902 -38.41 -0.37 18.35
N LEU A 903 -37.63 -1.42 18.71
CA LEU A 903 -37.25 -1.71 20.09
C LEU A 903 -36.38 -0.60 20.70
N ALA A 904 -35.56 0.07 19.91
CA ALA A 904 -34.75 1.20 20.37
C ALA A 904 -35.59 2.44 20.75
N LYS A 905 -36.77 2.60 20.12
CA LYS A 905 -37.70 3.70 20.41
C LYS A 905 -38.63 3.40 21.60
N LYS A 906 -38.96 2.13 21.80
CA LYS A 906 -39.84 1.65 22.89
C LYS A 906 -39.07 1.60 24.23
#